data_b7d5943457e3ae19c256d6f3965fed7d
#
_entry.id   b7d5943457e3ae19c256d6f3965fed7d
#
_cell.length_a   1.000
_cell.length_b   1.000
_cell.length_c   1.000
_cell.angle_alpha   90.00
_cell.angle_beta   90.00
_cell.angle_gamma   90.00
#
_symmetry.space_group_name_H-M   'P 1'
#
loop_
_entity.id
_entity.type
_entity.pdbx_description
1 polymer ?
#
loop_
_entity_poly.entity_id
_entity_poly.type
_entity_poly.pdbx_seq_one_letter_code
_entity_poly.pdbx_strand_id
1 'polypeptide(L)'
;MVSQRRVVVVGAGPRGLSAVERLTARAAQTRARVHIDLVDPFPPGAGHVWRTDQSLLFLMNTPSLFPTVIAPDGALGVDPLAEVRNMSFERWRRGVVDGSITPVSALDQAERDALEALTSQDFPPRAIYGRYLEWIYTTLNNHLPSNVTLTVHRAEAVDAWVQEEARHRYAVELAGGQSIPADAVVLALGHLDAHLRPGQKELVDGAAEHGLTYWPPTVPADAPWADLPEQETVLVRGMGLNFCDALAQLTEGRGGTFEPDKNNPERLIYRPSGKEPHIVAGSRRGTPYRAKPQLKGYYAHTLETRFFTLEAVQNLLDTSSEQLSFERDLWPLIRKDANWNYYRVLARTSPDAFIEPAGDFLRKLDAILLDNDGARWSQRVEALVSASVVPGRQLQQERLARPFEDVNFDSHDEYAAAVVHYLDRDVHGSLRGEDDPVKMAISSLNAARTVLKCVLAEAGISDSSWVNELRRDFEPFVEGLASGPPVLRIQQLAALTRAGVVRFLGPEPRFVVDRNEGCFVAASPWVSDTPVRARWLIEAMSPANDVHRNISPLLSNMHERGLVRGKLMETRDGASPVTSTGLDVSASARRVDTALGGLKLGTGAFAYRVVGQKDAVEPGIFVLGLQLSSVQWGVSIAAEADSPAHLGARTLADADQVAQAILAE
;
A
#
# COMPACT_ATOMS: atom_id res chain seq x y z
N MET A 1 14.03 -41.16 -15.36
CA MET A 1 13.04 -40.74 -14.31
C MET A 1 13.07 -39.22 -14.30
N VAL A 2 11.93 -38.56 -14.48
CA VAL A 2 11.84 -37.10 -14.34
C VAL A 2 12.18 -36.81 -12.88
N SER A 3 13.24 -36.04 -12.63
CA SER A 3 13.65 -35.65 -11.27
C SER A 3 12.55 -34.79 -10.65
N GLN A 4 12.24 -35.01 -9.38
CA GLN A 4 11.32 -34.15 -8.64
C GLN A 4 12.03 -32.83 -8.28
N ARG A 5 11.45 -31.70 -8.67
CA ARG A 5 11.88 -30.37 -8.24
C ARG A 5 11.43 -30.11 -6.81
N ARG A 6 12.32 -29.60 -5.99
CA ARG A 6 12.02 -29.18 -4.63
C ARG A 6 12.10 -27.67 -4.51
N VAL A 7 10.99 -27.03 -4.14
CA VAL A 7 10.83 -25.57 -4.07
C VAL A 7 10.49 -25.17 -2.65
N VAL A 8 11.29 -24.31 -2.04
CA VAL A 8 10.97 -23.72 -0.74
C VAL A 8 10.36 -22.34 -0.98
N VAL A 9 9.13 -22.12 -0.50
CA VAL A 9 8.45 -20.83 -0.49
C VAL A 9 8.48 -20.29 0.94
N VAL A 10 9.21 -19.21 1.16
CA VAL A 10 9.33 -18.55 2.47
C VAL A 10 8.33 -17.38 2.52
N GLY A 11 7.35 -17.50 3.41
CA GLY A 11 6.17 -16.64 3.53
C GLY A 11 4.93 -17.28 2.92
N ALA A 12 3.93 -17.56 3.75
CA ALA A 12 2.67 -18.21 3.36
C ALA A 12 1.47 -17.24 3.32
N GLY A 13 1.73 -15.93 3.32
CA GLY A 13 0.72 -14.91 3.07
C GLY A 13 0.32 -14.82 1.60
N PRO A 14 -0.44 -13.78 1.18
CA PRO A 14 -1.01 -13.68 -0.16
C PRO A 14 -0.01 -13.88 -1.31
N ARG A 15 1.24 -13.40 -1.16
CA ARG A 15 2.27 -13.53 -2.22
C ARG A 15 2.79 -14.96 -2.35
N GLY A 16 3.07 -15.61 -1.20
CA GLY A 16 3.46 -17.02 -1.17
C GLY A 16 2.33 -17.92 -1.67
N LEU A 17 1.08 -17.62 -1.28
CA LEU A 17 -0.09 -18.35 -1.76
C LEU A 17 -0.25 -18.25 -3.28
N SER A 18 -0.06 -17.07 -3.88
CA SER A 18 -0.07 -16.91 -5.34
C SER A 18 1.07 -17.69 -6.01
N ALA A 19 2.25 -17.76 -5.40
CA ALA A 19 3.36 -18.57 -5.91
C ALA A 19 3.02 -20.08 -5.87
N VAL A 20 2.46 -20.56 -4.76
CA VAL A 20 2.01 -21.96 -4.61
C VAL A 20 0.95 -22.30 -5.65
N GLU A 21 -0.04 -21.43 -5.85
CA GLU A 21 -1.09 -21.61 -6.83
C GLU A 21 -0.51 -21.70 -8.26
N ARG A 22 0.35 -20.75 -8.65
CA ARG A 22 0.95 -20.75 -9.99
C ARG A 22 1.88 -21.95 -10.23
N LEU A 23 2.70 -22.32 -9.25
CA LEU A 23 3.52 -23.55 -9.32
C LEU A 23 2.65 -24.79 -9.53
N THR A 24 1.56 -24.90 -8.79
CA THR A 24 0.65 -26.04 -8.86
C THR A 24 -0.06 -26.10 -10.22
N ALA A 25 -0.61 -24.98 -10.71
CA ALA A 25 -1.31 -24.92 -11.99
C ALA A 25 -0.37 -25.25 -13.17
N ARG A 26 0.84 -24.68 -13.18
CA ARG A 26 1.83 -24.96 -14.25
C ARG A 26 2.38 -26.38 -14.17
N ALA A 27 2.63 -26.92 -12.98
CA ALA A 27 3.05 -28.30 -12.81
C ALA A 27 1.98 -29.30 -13.31
N ALA A 28 0.69 -29.01 -13.06
CA ALA A 28 -0.42 -29.80 -13.60
C ALA A 28 -0.38 -29.89 -15.14
N GLN A 29 -0.13 -28.76 -15.81
CA GLN A 29 -0.07 -28.68 -17.26
C GLN A 29 1.18 -29.37 -17.82
N THR A 30 2.35 -29.13 -17.26
CA THR A 30 3.65 -29.64 -17.74
C THR A 30 3.94 -31.06 -17.29
N ARG A 31 3.18 -31.62 -16.35
CA ARG A 31 3.41 -32.89 -15.67
C ARG A 31 4.76 -32.99 -14.95
N ALA A 32 5.40 -31.85 -14.66
CA ALA A 32 6.60 -31.78 -13.85
C ALA A 32 6.30 -32.25 -12.42
N ARG A 33 7.20 -33.06 -11.82
CA ARG A 33 7.06 -33.45 -10.42
C ARG A 33 7.61 -32.35 -9.54
N VAL A 34 6.78 -31.81 -8.66
CA VAL A 34 7.14 -30.70 -7.76
C VAL A 34 6.82 -31.06 -6.32
N HIS A 35 7.77 -30.80 -5.43
CA HIS A 35 7.56 -30.77 -4.00
C HIS A 35 7.71 -29.35 -3.51
N ILE A 36 6.68 -28.81 -2.85
CA ILE A 36 6.67 -27.44 -2.31
C ILE A 36 6.77 -27.53 -0.79
N ASP A 37 7.83 -26.94 -0.23
CA ASP A 37 7.97 -26.69 1.20
C ASP A 37 7.53 -25.25 1.47
N LEU A 38 6.39 -25.05 2.13
CA LEU A 38 5.84 -23.74 2.47
C LEU A 38 6.19 -23.40 3.91
N VAL A 39 6.99 -22.36 4.13
CA VAL A 39 7.57 -21.99 5.41
C VAL A 39 7.00 -20.66 5.89
N ASP A 40 6.33 -20.65 7.04
CA ASP A 40 5.82 -19.44 7.70
C ASP A 40 5.50 -19.75 9.17
N PRO A 41 5.84 -18.91 10.15
CA PRO A 41 5.41 -19.08 11.53
C PRO A 41 3.90 -18.88 11.72
N PHE A 42 3.22 -18.20 10.78
CA PHE A 42 1.77 -17.96 10.81
C PHE A 42 0.99 -18.96 9.94
N PRO A 43 -0.35 -19.06 10.10
CA PRO A 43 -1.18 -19.96 9.30
C PRO A 43 -1.07 -19.67 7.80
N PRO A 44 -0.97 -20.74 6.94
CA PRO A 44 -0.92 -20.58 5.51
C PRO A 44 -2.17 -19.90 4.94
N GLY A 45 -1.95 -19.06 3.93
CA GLY A 45 -2.97 -18.22 3.29
C GLY A 45 -3.04 -16.84 3.94
N ALA A 46 -3.46 -16.76 5.19
CA ALA A 46 -3.58 -15.50 5.91
C ALA A 46 -2.22 -14.87 6.26
N GLY A 47 -1.23 -15.67 6.61
CA GLY A 47 0.07 -15.18 7.07
C GLY A 47 -0.06 -14.25 8.27
N HIS A 48 0.90 -13.34 8.44
CA HIS A 48 0.96 -12.46 9.62
C HIS A 48 -0.12 -11.35 9.60
N VAL A 49 -0.22 -10.60 8.53
CA VAL A 49 -1.04 -9.36 8.48
C VAL A 49 -2.54 -9.65 8.41
N TRP A 50 -2.92 -10.76 7.78
CA TRP A 50 -4.32 -11.11 7.52
C TRP A 50 -4.84 -12.20 8.45
N ARG A 51 -4.11 -12.51 9.53
CA ARG A 51 -4.52 -13.55 10.47
C ARG A 51 -5.94 -13.33 10.98
N THR A 52 -6.64 -14.42 11.21
CA THR A 52 -8.08 -14.42 11.51
C THR A 52 -8.40 -14.15 12.98
N ASP A 53 -7.39 -14.19 13.85
CA ASP A 53 -7.49 -13.93 15.30
C ASP A 53 -7.29 -12.45 15.69
N GLN A 54 -7.51 -11.54 14.74
CA GLN A 54 -7.41 -10.08 14.98
C GLN A 54 -8.79 -9.41 15.04
N SER A 55 -8.82 -8.18 15.54
CA SER A 55 -10.03 -7.39 15.67
C SER A 55 -10.75 -7.16 14.33
N LEU A 56 -12.08 -7.35 14.31
CA LEU A 56 -12.93 -7.00 13.17
C LEU A 56 -13.00 -5.48 12.92
N LEU A 57 -12.53 -4.67 13.85
CA LEU A 57 -12.42 -3.23 13.67
C LEU A 57 -11.30 -2.83 12.71
N PHE A 58 -10.34 -3.70 12.40
CA PHE A 58 -9.26 -3.42 11.47
C PHE A 58 -9.72 -3.64 10.03
N LEU A 59 -10.04 -2.54 9.34
CA LEU A 59 -10.54 -2.62 7.97
C LEU A 59 -9.41 -2.65 6.94
N MET A 60 -9.68 -3.28 5.82
CA MET A 60 -8.90 -3.09 4.60
C MET A 60 -9.08 -1.64 4.09
N ASN A 61 -8.20 -1.21 3.21
CA ASN A 61 -8.36 0.02 2.44
C ASN A 61 -8.74 -0.24 0.97
N THR A 62 -9.27 -1.44 0.70
CA THR A 62 -9.71 -1.88 -0.63
C THR A 62 -11.12 -2.47 -0.50
N PRO A 63 -12.08 -2.04 -1.33
CA PRO A 63 -13.44 -2.58 -1.32
C PRO A 63 -13.48 -4.08 -1.65
N SER A 64 -14.52 -4.75 -1.17
CA SER A 64 -14.75 -6.21 -1.30
C SER A 64 -14.65 -6.73 -2.74
N LEU A 65 -15.06 -5.90 -3.72
CA LEU A 65 -15.11 -6.28 -5.14
C LEU A 65 -13.73 -6.67 -5.71
N PHE A 66 -12.64 -6.10 -5.19
CA PHE A 66 -11.35 -6.12 -5.89
C PHE A 66 -10.36 -7.19 -5.45
N PRO A 67 -10.12 -7.48 -4.13
CA PRO A 67 -8.97 -8.29 -3.76
C PRO A 67 -9.08 -9.73 -4.23
N THR A 68 -7.99 -10.21 -4.84
CA THR A 68 -7.84 -11.61 -5.25
C THR A 68 -6.38 -12.07 -5.08
N VAL A 69 -6.18 -13.37 -4.97
CA VAL A 69 -4.86 -14.05 -5.05
C VAL A 69 -4.83 -15.07 -6.19
N ILE A 70 -5.92 -15.14 -6.96
CA ILE A 70 -6.11 -16.06 -8.08
C ILE A 70 -6.15 -15.27 -9.38
N ALA A 71 -5.37 -15.70 -10.36
CA ALA A 71 -5.36 -15.08 -11.68
C ALA A 71 -6.69 -15.28 -12.43
N PRO A 72 -7.14 -14.29 -13.22
CA PRO A 72 -8.28 -14.48 -14.10
C PRO A 72 -8.00 -15.55 -15.16
N ASP A 73 -9.04 -16.26 -15.61
CA ASP A 73 -8.95 -17.23 -16.69
C ASP A 73 -8.38 -16.60 -17.97
N GLY A 74 -7.52 -17.34 -18.64
CA GLY A 74 -6.88 -16.93 -19.89
C GLY A 74 -5.83 -15.81 -19.74
N ALA A 75 -5.68 -15.21 -18.57
CA ALA A 75 -4.81 -14.03 -18.39
C ALA A 75 -3.31 -14.36 -18.47
N LEU A 76 -2.90 -15.55 -18.03
CA LEU A 76 -1.49 -15.92 -17.85
C LEU A 76 -1.08 -17.16 -18.66
N GLY A 77 -1.89 -17.57 -19.64
CA GLY A 77 -1.61 -18.72 -20.52
C GLY A 77 -1.79 -20.09 -19.86
N VAL A 78 -1.88 -20.16 -18.53
CA VAL A 78 -2.25 -21.35 -17.75
C VAL A 78 -3.32 -20.95 -16.75
N ASP A 79 -4.48 -21.57 -16.85
CA ASP A 79 -5.60 -21.31 -15.96
C ASP A 79 -5.31 -21.83 -14.54
N PRO A 80 -5.88 -21.21 -13.51
CA PRO A 80 -5.91 -21.75 -12.16
C PRO A 80 -6.57 -23.12 -12.10
N LEU A 81 -6.31 -23.88 -11.02
CA LEU A 81 -7.05 -25.11 -10.75
C LEU A 81 -8.57 -24.83 -10.72
N ALA A 82 -9.37 -25.78 -11.20
CA ALA A 82 -10.82 -25.63 -11.37
C ALA A 82 -11.54 -25.19 -10.08
N GLU A 83 -11.07 -25.66 -8.94
CA GLU A 83 -11.68 -25.46 -7.62
C GLU A 83 -11.52 -24.04 -7.08
N VAL A 84 -10.50 -23.31 -7.55
CA VAL A 84 -10.22 -21.92 -7.14
C VAL A 84 -10.37 -20.92 -8.31
N ARG A 85 -10.78 -21.40 -9.47
CA ARG A 85 -10.92 -20.62 -10.70
C ARG A 85 -11.85 -19.42 -10.51
N ASN A 86 -11.37 -18.24 -10.89
CA ASN A 86 -12.10 -16.96 -10.76
C ASN A 86 -12.58 -16.65 -9.34
N MET A 87 -11.96 -17.23 -8.30
CA MET A 87 -12.37 -17.04 -6.92
C MET A 87 -11.75 -15.77 -6.35
N SER A 88 -12.44 -14.64 -6.54
CA SER A 88 -12.13 -13.39 -5.82
C SER A 88 -12.72 -13.42 -4.41
N PHE A 89 -12.28 -12.48 -3.55
CA PHE A 89 -12.86 -12.30 -2.22
C PHE A 89 -14.38 -12.08 -2.27
N GLU A 90 -14.87 -11.22 -3.17
CA GLU A 90 -16.29 -10.93 -3.30
C GLU A 90 -17.11 -12.18 -3.72
N ARG A 91 -16.56 -12.99 -4.62
CA ARG A 91 -17.23 -14.24 -5.02
C ARG A 91 -17.27 -15.23 -3.86
N TRP A 92 -16.17 -15.38 -3.13
CA TRP A 92 -16.12 -16.20 -1.91
C TRP A 92 -17.11 -15.71 -0.86
N ARG A 93 -17.11 -14.40 -0.57
CA ARG A 93 -18.03 -13.78 0.39
C ARG A 93 -19.48 -14.08 0.07
N ARG A 94 -19.90 -13.88 -1.18
CA ARG A 94 -21.27 -14.18 -1.62
C ARG A 94 -21.59 -15.66 -1.46
N GLY A 95 -20.68 -16.54 -1.83
CA GLY A 95 -20.88 -17.98 -1.70
C GLY A 95 -20.98 -18.44 -0.23
N VAL A 96 -20.29 -17.76 0.71
CA VAL A 96 -20.45 -18.03 2.15
C VAL A 96 -21.83 -17.55 2.62
N VAL A 97 -22.27 -16.37 2.22
CA VAL A 97 -23.57 -15.79 2.64
C VAL A 97 -24.74 -16.58 2.09
N ASP A 98 -24.68 -17.05 0.82
CA ASP A 98 -25.75 -17.85 0.22
C ASP A 98 -25.65 -19.36 0.54
N GLY A 99 -24.60 -19.79 1.26
CA GLY A 99 -24.39 -21.19 1.68
C GLY A 99 -23.80 -22.11 0.62
N SER A 100 -23.44 -21.62 -0.56
CA SER A 100 -22.77 -22.41 -1.62
C SER A 100 -21.30 -22.69 -1.33
N ILE A 101 -20.67 -21.91 -0.46
CA ILE A 101 -19.29 -22.11 0.02
C ILE A 101 -19.30 -22.29 1.54
N THR A 102 -18.62 -23.36 2.00
CA THR A 102 -18.40 -23.60 3.42
C THR A 102 -17.02 -23.03 3.82
N PRO A 103 -16.93 -22.14 4.83
CA PRO A 103 -15.66 -21.71 5.38
C PRO A 103 -14.84 -22.87 5.96
N VAL A 104 -13.52 -22.75 6.02
CA VAL A 104 -12.61 -23.78 6.56
C VAL A 104 -12.91 -24.08 8.03
N SER A 105 -13.18 -23.05 8.81
CA SER A 105 -13.60 -23.14 10.21
C SER A 105 -14.93 -22.41 10.42
N ALA A 106 -15.68 -22.82 11.43
CA ALA A 106 -16.95 -22.18 11.76
C ALA A 106 -16.73 -20.70 12.08
N LEU A 107 -17.52 -19.84 11.44
CA LEU A 107 -17.54 -18.42 11.74
C LEU A 107 -18.30 -18.18 13.06
N ASP A 108 -17.84 -17.26 13.88
CA ASP A 108 -18.61 -16.78 15.02
C ASP A 108 -19.74 -15.84 14.57
N GLN A 109 -20.57 -15.38 15.52
CA GLN A 109 -21.73 -14.55 15.16
C GLN A 109 -21.30 -13.18 14.62
N ALA A 110 -20.25 -12.57 15.18
CA ALA A 110 -19.77 -11.26 14.74
C ALA A 110 -19.17 -11.33 13.32
N GLU A 111 -18.45 -12.40 12.99
CA GLU A 111 -17.93 -12.66 11.64
C GLU A 111 -19.07 -12.86 10.62
N ARG A 112 -20.14 -13.61 10.99
CA ARG A 112 -21.32 -13.79 10.13
C ARG A 112 -22.02 -12.45 9.88
N ASP A 113 -22.30 -11.70 10.96
CA ASP A 113 -22.95 -10.39 10.86
C ASP A 113 -22.13 -9.42 9.97
N ALA A 114 -20.79 -9.43 10.13
CA ALA A 114 -19.91 -8.64 9.30
C ALA A 114 -19.96 -9.04 7.81
N LEU A 115 -19.97 -10.35 7.51
CA LEU A 115 -20.06 -10.84 6.13
C LEU A 115 -21.40 -10.51 5.47
N GLU A 116 -22.50 -10.65 6.20
CA GLU A 116 -23.85 -10.36 5.71
C GLU A 116 -24.06 -8.85 5.47
N ALA A 117 -23.49 -8.00 6.33
CA ALA A 117 -23.59 -6.54 6.20
C ALA A 117 -22.76 -5.99 5.03
N LEU A 118 -21.69 -6.68 4.59
CA LEU A 118 -20.82 -6.21 3.52
C LEU A 118 -21.52 -6.22 2.15
N THR A 119 -21.38 -5.11 1.43
CA THR A 119 -21.63 -5.02 -0.01
C THR A 119 -20.31 -5.12 -0.80
N SER A 120 -20.40 -5.19 -2.12
CA SER A 120 -19.21 -5.20 -3.00
C SER A 120 -18.36 -3.93 -2.89
N GLN A 121 -18.94 -2.83 -2.42
CA GLN A 121 -18.29 -1.52 -2.30
C GLN A 121 -17.79 -1.22 -0.89
N ASP A 122 -18.14 -2.04 0.09
CA ASP A 122 -17.69 -1.89 1.46
C ASP A 122 -16.29 -2.47 1.68
N PHE A 123 -15.64 -1.99 2.72
CA PHE A 123 -14.27 -2.34 3.06
C PHE A 123 -14.27 -3.44 4.14
N PRO A 124 -13.87 -4.66 3.82
CA PRO A 124 -13.99 -5.77 4.73
C PRO A 124 -13.00 -5.67 5.91
N PRO A 125 -13.33 -6.25 7.08
CA PRO A 125 -12.36 -6.52 8.11
C PRO A 125 -11.20 -7.40 7.60
N ARG A 126 -9.98 -7.10 8.05
CA ARG A 126 -8.79 -7.89 7.67
C ARG A 126 -8.90 -9.36 8.06
N ALA A 127 -9.49 -9.64 9.23
CA ALA A 127 -9.76 -11.02 9.68
C ALA A 127 -10.64 -11.79 8.70
N ILE A 128 -11.68 -11.14 8.17
CA ILE A 128 -12.58 -11.75 7.17
C ILE A 128 -11.86 -12.02 5.84
N TYR A 129 -11.00 -11.10 5.40
CA TYR A 129 -10.14 -11.38 4.24
C TYR A 129 -9.18 -12.55 4.51
N GLY A 130 -8.69 -12.67 5.73
CA GLY A 130 -7.91 -13.83 6.18
C GLY A 130 -8.66 -15.16 6.03
N ARG A 131 -9.96 -15.21 6.37
CA ARG A 131 -10.81 -16.41 6.16
C ARG A 131 -10.87 -16.82 4.68
N TYR A 132 -10.95 -15.86 3.77
CA TYR A 132 -10.88 -16.13 2.34
C TYR A 132 -9.52 -16.73 1.93
N LEU A 133 -8.42 -16.17 2.43
CA LEU A 133 -7.08 -16.67 2.12
C LEU A 133 -6.84 -18.09 2.67
N GLU A 134 -7.32 -18.38 3.88
CA GLU A 134 -7.30 -19.74 4.47
C GLU A 134 -8.12 -20.71 3.61
N TRP A 135 -9.27 -20.25 3.11
CA TRP A 135 -10.12 -21.07 2.24
C TRP A 135 -9.42 -21.39 0.91
N ILE A 136 -8.80 -20.42 0.26
CA ILE A 136 -8.03 -20.62 -0.97
C ILE A 136 -6.90 -21.63 -0.71
N TYR A 137 -6.11 -21.44 0.34
CA TYR A 137 -5.03 -22.35 0.68
C TYR A 137 -5.54 -23.78 0.89
N THR A 138 -6.59 -23.95 1.71
CA THR A 138 -7.14 -25.26 2.04
C THR A 138 -7.70 -25.96 0.80
N THR A 139 -8.39 -25.21 -0.06
CA THR A 139 -8.94 -25.75 -1.32
C THR A 139 -7.82 -26.19 -2.26
N LEU A 140 -6.77 -25.39 -2.43
CA LEU A 140 -5.60 -25.80 -3.23
C LEU A 140 -4.94 -27.04 -2.67
N ASN A 141 -4.68 -27.09 -1.36
CA ASN A 141 -4.01 -28.22 -0.72
C ASN A 141 -4.82 -29.54 -0.84
N ASN A 142 -6.14 -29.46 -0.79
CA ASN A 142 -7.02 -30.63 -0.90
C ASN A 142 -7.15 -31.15 -2.36
N HIS A 143 -6.82 -30.33 -3.36
CA HIS A 143 -6.98 -30.65 -4.76
C HIS A 143 -5.65 -30.63 -5.54
N LEU A 144 -4.53 -30.88 -4.84
CA LEU A 144 -3.23 -30.94 -5.51
C LEU A 144 -3.21 -32.03 -6.59
N PRO A 145 -2.67 -31.72 -7.78
CA PRO A 145 -2.43 -32.73 -8.82
C PRO A 145 -1.49 -33.83 -8.31
N SER A 146 -1.63 -35.04 -8.81
CA SER A 146 -0.85 -36.21 -8.36
C SER A 146 0.67 -36.08 -8.49
N ASN A 147 1.13 -35.12 -9.30
CA ASN A 147 2.55 -34.80 -9.51
C ASN A 147 3.04 -33.65 -8.63
N VAL A 148 2.19 -33.08 -7.76
CA VAL A 148 2.53 -32.01 -6.81
C VAL A 148 2.31 -32.50 -5.39
N THR A 149 3.28 -32.23 -4.52
CA THR A 149 3.15 -32.44 -3.07
C THR A 149 3.50 -31.15 -2.33
N LEU A 150 2.82 -30.87 -1.21
CA LEU A 150 3.04 -29.69 -0.41
C LEU A 150 3.23 -30.09 1.05
N THR A 151 4.27 -29.54 1.67
CA THR A 151 4.54 -29.66 3.12
C THR A 151 4.59 -28.29 3.73
N VAL A 152 3.89 -28.08 4.86
CA VAL A 152 3.90 -26.84 5.61
C VAL A 152 4.83 -26.95 6.80
N HIS A 153 5.71 -25.96 6.94
CA HIS A 153 6.58 -25.80 8.08
C HIS A 153 6.16 -24.56 8.89
N ARG A 154 5.59 -24.78 10.07
CA ARG A 154 5.16 -23.71 11.00
C ARG A 154 6.36 -23.21 11.80
N ALA A 155 7.30 -22.58 11.09
CA ALA A 155 8.56 -22.11 11.64
C ALA A 155 9.07 -20.89 10.86
N GLU A 156 9.92 -20.10 11.46
CA GLU A 156 10.66 -19.04 10.81
C GLU A 156 11.84 -19.62 10.03
N ALA A 157 12.05 -19.16 8.79
CA ALA A 157 13.29 -19.40 8.06
C ALA A 157 14.34 -18.41 8.55
N VAL A 158 15.51 -18.92 8.98
CA VAL A 158 16.55 -18.09 9.60
C VAL A 158 17.82 -17.97 8.78
N ASP A 159 18.06 -18.86 7.82
CA ASP A 159 19.20 -18.80 6.91
C ASP A 159 18.88 -19.48 5.58
N ALA A 160 19.65 -19.14 4.53
CA ALA A 160 19.66 -19.85 3.27
C ALA A 160 21.05 -19.74 2.63
N TRP A 161 21.52 -20.84 2.02
CA TRP A 161 22.85 -20.87 1.39
C TRP A 161 22.90 -21.78 0.17
N VAL A 162 23.94 -21.60 -0.64
CA VAL A 162 24.26 -22.46 -1.77
C VAL A 162 25.02 -23.70 -1.26
N GLN A 163 24.59 -24.88 -1.68
CA GLN A 163 25.26 -26.15 -1.43
C GLN A 163 26.12 -26.52 -2.65
N GLU A 164 27.42 -26.54 -2.48
CA GLU A 164 28.33 -27.03 -3.51
C GLU A 164 28.24 -28.56 -3.60
N GLU A 165 28.25 -29.11 -4.82
CA GLU A 165 28.25 -30.54 -5.11
C GLU A 165 27.09 -31.37 -4.52
N ALA A 166 26.01 -30.71 -3.99
CA ALA A 166 24.83 -31.39 -3.50
C ALA A 166 23.79 -31.64 -4.62
N ARG A 167 22.90 -32.62 -4.39
CA ARG A 167 21.80 -32.92 -5.32
C ARG A 167 20.87 -31.71 -5.51
N HIS A 168 20.64 -30.94 -4.45
CA HIS A 168 19.84 -29.73 -4.44
C HIS A 168 20.78 -28.54 -4.19
N ARG A 169 20.65 -27.50 -5.01
CA ARG A 169 21.57 -26.36 -5.02
C ARG A 169 21.50 -25.51 -3.75
N TYR A 170 20.36 -25.45 -3.11
CA TYR A 170 20.14 -24.58 -1.95
C TYR A 170 19.74 -25.38 -0.71
N ALA A 171 19.96 -24.78 0.45
CA ALA A 171 19.39 -25.21 1.71
C ALA A 171 18.77 -24.01 2.42
N VAL A 172 17.64 -24.21 3.08
CA VAL A 172 16.97 -23.23 3.93
C VAL A 172 16.91 -23.78 5.35
N GLU A 173 17.44 -23.03 6.30
CA GLU A 173 17.41 -23.40 7.73
C GLU A 173 16.20 -22.76 8.41
N LEU A 174 15.51 -23.56 9.21
CA LEU A 174 14.41 -23.14 10.06
C LEU A 174 14.90 -22.85 11.48
N ALA A 175 14.19 -21.98 12.18
CA ALA A 175 14.35 -21.83 13.61
C ALA A 175 14.16 -23.21 14.29
N GLY A 176 15.19 -23.65 15.04
CA GLY A 176 15.23 -25.00 15.59
C GLY A 176 16.23 -25.94 14.88
N GLY A 177 16.93 -25.47 13.83
CA GLY A 177 18.07 -26.15 13.21
C GLY A 177 17.71 -27.17 12.13
N GLN A 178 16.45 -27.31 11.75
CA GLN A 178 16.07 -28.14 10.61
C GLN A 178 16.48 -27.46 9.31
N SER A 179 17.20 -28.18 8.45
CA SER A 179 17.57 -27.71 7.11
C SER A 179 16.72 -28.39 6.02
N ILE A 180 16.21 -27.61 5.10
CA ILE A 180 15.38 -28.05 3.97
C ILE A 180 16.18 -27.85 2.67
N PRO A 181 16.55 -28.94 1.95
CA PRO A 181 17.20 -28.81 0.65
C PRO A 181 16.22 -28.31 -0.41
N ALA A 182 16.68 -27.46 -1.32
CA ALA A 182 15.87 -26.86 -2.37
C ALA A 182 16.61 -26.72 -3.71
N ASP A 183 15.88 -26.90 -4.82
CA ASP A 183 16.34 -26.54 -6.17
C ASP A 183 16.05 -25.05 -6.46
N ALA A 184 15.01 -24.51 -5.82
CA ALA A 184 14.65 -23.10 -5.88
C ALA A 184 14.08 -22.58 -4.55
N VAL A 185 14.29 -21.30 -4.27
CA VAL A 185 13.76 -20.59 -3.10
C VAL A 185 12.98 -19.37 -3.57
N VAL A 186 11.77 -19.20 -3.06
CA VAL A 186 10.92 -18.03 -3.33
C VAL A 186 10.77 -17.23 -2.04
N LEU A 187 11.28 -16.00 -2.02
CA LEU A 187 11.17 -15.08 -0.90
C LEU A 187 9.91 -14.22 -1.03
N ALA A 188 8.88 -14.52 -0.24
CA ALA A 188 7.61 -13.78 -0.17
C ALA A 188 7.38 -13.23 1.25
N LEU A 189 8.39 -12.58 1.82
CA LEU A 189 8.57 -12.33 3.25
C LEU A 189 7.56 -11.36 3.87
N GLY A 190 6.87 -10.54 3.08
CA GLY A 190 5.93 -9.56 3.59
C GLY A 190 6.61 -8.43 4.39
N HIS A 191 5.93 -7.93 5.42
CA HIS A 191 6.50 -6.94 6.33
C HIS A 191 7.56 -7.59 7.22
N LEU A 192 8.70 -6.91 7.33
CA LEU A 192 9.80 -7.30 8.22
C LEU A 192 9.99 -6.22 9.27
N ASP A 193 10.35 -6.63 10.47
CA ASP A 193 10.78 -5.70 11.50
C ASP A 193 12.09 -5.03 11.12
N ALA A 194 12.30 -3.81 11.61
CA ALA A 194 13.44 -3.00 11.25
C ALA A 194 14.04 -2.30 12.46
N HIS A 195 15.36 -2.14 12.46
CA HIS A 195 16.04 -1.28 13.41
C HIS A 195 15.42 0.12 13.40
N LEU A 196 15.24 0.68 14.58
CA LEU A 196 14.68 2.01 14.76
C LEU A 196 15.60 3.07 14.15
N ARG A 197 15.00 4.14 13.61
CA ARG A 197 15.75 5.33 13.17
C ARG A 197 16.35 6.06 14.38
N PRO A 198 17.41 6.87 14.20
CA PRO A 198 18.07 7.56 15.32
C PRO A 198 17.08 8.30 16.24
N GLY A 199 16.17 9.13 15.69
CA GLY A 199 15.18 9.84 16.50
C GLY A 199 14.15 8.95 17.21
N GLN A 200 13.86 7.73 16.67
CA GLN A 200 13.03 6.74 17.37
C GLN A 200 13.81 6.09 18.52
N LYS A 201 15.09 5.83 18.30
CA LYS A 201 15.97 5.27 19.33
C LYS A 201 16.14 6.25 20.50
N GLU A 202 16.30 7.54 20.23
CA GLU A 202 16.32 8.58 21.27
C GLU A 202 15.05 8.58 22.13
N LEU A 203 13.88 8.36 21.51
CA LEU A 203 12.60 8.25 22.23
C LEU A 203 12.54 6.97 23.08
N VAL A 204 13.02 5.82 22.56
CA VAL A 204 13.10 4.56 23.33
C VAL A 204 14.04 4.71 24.52
N ASP A 205 15.25 5.20 24.29
CA ASP A 205 16.27 5.36 25.33
C ASP A 205 15.78 6.32 26.44
N GLY A 206 15.21 7.48 26.05
CA GLY A 206 14.63 8.43 26.99
C GLY A 206 13.39 7.89 27.72
N ALA A 207 12.56 7.08 27.05
CA ALA A 207 11.43 6.42 27.69
C ALA A 207 11.90 5.43 28.79
N ALA A 208 12.92 4.64 28.49
CA ALA A 208 13.48 3.69 29.45
C ALA A 208 14.08 4.39 30.69
N GLU A 209 14.80 5.52 30.49
CA GLU A 209 15.40 6.32 31.57
C GLU A 209 14.35 6.86 32.55
N HIS A 210 13.13 7.19 32.07
CA HIS A 210 12.10 7.88 32.88
C HIS A 210 10.86 7.03 33.16
N GLY A 211 10.86 5.75 32.84
CA GLY A 211 9.72 4.86 33.03
C GLY A 211 8.49 5.29 32.22
N LEU A 212 8.70 5.79 30.99
CA LEU A 212 7.66 6.16 30.04
C LEU A 212 7.38 4.98 29.10
N THR A 213 6.23 4.99 28.45
CA THR A 213 5.88 3.98 27.47
C THR A 213 5.95 4.54 26.05
N TYR A 214 6.83 3.95 25.25
CA TYR A 214 6.95 4.21 23.83
C TYR A 214 6.67 2.94 23.02
N TRP A 215 5.74 3.01 22.07
CA TRP A 215 5.49 1.93 21.13
C TRP A 215 6.06 2.30 19.76
N PRO A 216 7.03 1.54 19.25
CA PRO A 216 7.56 1.73 17.91
C PRO A 216 6.53 1.35 16.83
N PRO A 217 6.82 1.65 15.53
CA PRO A 217 6.00 1.18 14.43
C PRO A 217 5.77 -0.33 14.51
N THR A 218 4.51 -0.75 14.45
CA THR A 218 4.11 -2.15 14.54
C THR A 218 2.89 -2.45 13.68
N VAL A 219 2.62 -3.74 13.43
CA VAL A 219 1.37 -4.19 12.83
C VAL A 219 0.25 -4.02 13.87
N PRO A 220 -0.88 -3.38 13.55
CA PRO A 220 -1.93 -3.10 14.53
C PRO A 220 -2.43 -4.33 15.28
N ALA A 221 -2.42 -5.50 14.65
CA ALA A 221 -2.82 -6.76 15.26
C ALA A 221 -1.86 -7.27 16.36
N ASP A 222 -0.61 -6.76 16.40
CA ASP A 222 0.39 -7.14 17.41
C ASP A 222 0.50 -6.12 18.55
N ALA A 223 -0.14 -4.95 18.41
CA ALA A 223 -0.05 -3.92 19.43
C ALA A 223 -0.86 -4.30 20.69
N PRO A 224 -0.30 -4.13 21.91
CA PRO A 224 -0.96 -4.48 23.16
C PRO A 224 -1.96 -3.39 23.59
N TRP A 225 -3.02 -3.17 22.82
CA TRP A 225 -3.99 -2.09 23.01
C TRP A 225 -4.62 -2.02 24.40
N ALA A 226 -4.71 -3.16 25.08
CA ALA A 226 -5.24 -3.24 26.45
C ALA A 226 -4.34 -2.55 27.50
N ASP A 227 -3.04 -2.40 27.21
CA ASP A 227 -2.07 -1.80 28.12
C ASP A 227 -2.14 -0.28 28.15
N LEU A 228 -2.78 0.35 27.16
CA LEU A 228 -2.94 1.80 27.13
C LEU A 228 -3.93 2.27 28.20
N PRO A 229 -3.64 3.38 28.88
CA PRO A 229 -4.44 3.82 30.03
C PRO A 229 -5.82 4.34 29.62
N GLU A 230 -6.73 4.31 30.57
CA GLU A 230 -8.00 5.02 30.49
C GLU A 230 -7.81 6.48 30.94
N GLN A 231 -8.46 7.43 30.27
CA GLN A 231 -8.52 8.86 30.67
C GLN A 231 -7.16 9.59 30.79
N GLU A 232 -6.04 8.96 30.39
CA GLU A 232 -4.75 9.65 30.31
C GLU A 232 -4.46 10.15 28.90
N THR A 233 -3.54 11.11 28.77
CA THR A 233 -3.10 11.59 27.47
C THR A 233 -2.16 10.59 26.80
N VAL A 234 -2.49 10.19 25.57
CA VAL A 234 -1.67 9.38 24.68
C VAL A 234 -1.31 10.19 23.45
N LEU A 235 -0.01 10.40 23.25
CA LEU A 235 0.52 11.00 22.02
C LEU A 235 0.54 9.96 20.91
N VAL A 236 0.07 10.33 19.72
CA VAL A 236 0.08 9.46 18.54
C VAL A 236 0.84 10.12 17.41
N ARG A 237 1.94 9.51 16.98
CA ARG A 237 2.72 9.98 15.83
C ARG A 237 2.38 9.19 14.58
N GLY A 238 1.79 9.87 13.59
CA GLY A 238 1.29 9.30 12.35
C GLY A 238 -0.23 9.37 12.24
N MET A 239 -0.74 9.77 11.06
CA MET A 239 -2.18 9.89 10.79
C MET A 239 -2.55 9.22 9.44
N GLY A 240 -1.93 8.06 9.17
CA GLY A 240 -2.26 7.18 8.04
C GLY A 240 -3.28 6.10 8.42
N LEU A 241 -3.20 4.94 7.76
CA LEU A 241 -4.16 3.84 7.96
C LEU A 241 -4.06 3.22 9.37
N ASN A 242 -2.85 3.02 9.90
CA ASN A 242 -2.65 2.49 11.26
C ASN A 242 -3.23 3.42 12.33
N PHE A 243 -3.32 4.72 12.06
CA PHE A 243 -4.01 5.66 12.94
C PHE A 243 -5.52 5.36 13.02
N CYS A 244 -6.15 5.04 11.90
CA CYS A 244 -7.56 4.64 11.89
C CYS A 244 -7.78 3.35 12.71
N ASP A 245 -6.86 2.40 12.64
CA ASP A 245 -6.91 1.16 13.42
C ASP A 245 -6.74 1.45 14.92
N ALA A 246 -5.78 2.31 15.27
CA ALA A 246 -5.57 2.76 16.65
C ALA A 246 -6.83 3.44 17.22
N LEU A 247 -7.43 4.35 16.46
CA LEU A 247 -8.66 5.02 16.87
C LEU A 247 -9.78 4.02 17.11
N ALA A 248 -10.04 3.11 16.16
CA ALA A 248 -11.09 2.13 16.26
C ALA A 248 -10.92 1.25 17.54
N GLN A 249 -9.69 0.82 17.80
CA GLN A 249 -9.41 -0.03 18.96
C GLN A 249 -9.51 0.74 20.29
N LEU A 250 -9.10 2.02 20.31
CA LEU A 250 -9.12 2.84 21.54
C LEU A 250 -10.48 3.47 21.83
N THR A 251 -11.44 3.35 20.92
CA THR A 251 -12.80 3.91 21.04
C THR A 251 -13.88 2.84 20.97
N GLU A 252 -14.24 2.33 19.80
CA GLU A 252 -15.21 1.23 19.67
C GLU A 252 -14.75 -0.04 20.41
N GLY A 253 -13.47 -0.38 20.31
CA GLY A 253 -12.87 -1.51 21.02
C GLY A 253 -12.93 -1.38 22.56
N ARG A 254 -13.18 -0.17 23.08
CA ARG A 254 -13.40 0.12 24.51
C ARG A 254 -14.88 0.36 24.87
N GLY A 255 -15.79 0.08 23.94
CA GLY A 255 -17.24 0.13 24.17
C GLY A 255 -17.89 1.47 23.83
N GLY A 256 -17.14 2.43 23.25
CA GLY A 256 -17.75 3.63 22.66
C GLY A 256 -18.56 3.29 21.42
N THR A 257 -19.56 4.12 21.08
CA THR A 257 -20.46 3.85 19.96
C THR A 257 -20.64 5.08 19.07
N PHE A 258 -20.93 4.82 17.79
CA PHE A 258 -21.26 5.86 16.82
C PHE A 258 -22.72 5.76 16.41
N GLU A 259 -23.42 6.91 16.38
CA GLU A 259 -24.80 7.03 15.95
C GLU A 259 -24.90 8.03 14.80
N PRO A 260 -25.81 7.84 13.81
CA PRO A 260 -26.09 8.86 12.80
C PRO A 260 -26.56 10.18 13.43
N ASP A 261 -26.06 11.30 12.95
CA ASP A 261 -26.58 12.62 13.34
C ASP A 261 -27.92 12.88 12.64
N LYS A 262 -28.98 13.05 13.43
CA LYS A 262 -30.35 13.29 12.93
C LYS A 262 -30.47 14.60 12.12
N ASN A 263 -29.58 15.56 12.37
CA ASN A 263 -29.58 16.86 11.71
C ASN A 263 -28.71 16.92 10.46
N ASN A 264 -27.75 15.98 10.33
CA ASN A 264 -26.86 15.89 9.18
C ASN A 264 -26.51 14.43 8.89
N PRO A 265 -27.09 13.80 7.85
CA PRO A 265 -26.88 12.38 7.55
C PRO A 265 -25.44 12.02 7.13
N GLU A 266 -24.63 13.02 6.79
CA GLU A 266 -23.20 12.81 6.46
C GLU A 266 -22.32 12.74 7.72
N ARG A 267 -22.89 13.00 8.92
CA ARG A 267 -22.18 13.05 10.21
C ARG A 267 -22.54 11.90 11.13
N LEU A 268 -21.59 11.57 11.97
CA LEU A 268 -21.79 10.68 13.12
C LEU A 268 -21.65 11.48 14.42
N ILE A 269 -22.32 10.99 15.45
CA ILE A 269 -22.18 11.42 16.84
C ILE A 269 -21.50 10.30 17.61
N TYR A 270 -20.43 10.60 18.31
CA TYR A 270 -19.76 9.64 19.17
C TYR A 270 -20.31 9.67 20.60
N ARG A 271 -20.55 8.49 21.17
CA ARG A 271 -20.95 8.28 22.56
C ARG A 271 -19.80 7.61 23.30
N PRO A 272 -19.05 8.37 24.13
CA PRO A 272 -17.93 7.79 24.87
C PRO A 272 -18.37 6.72 25.87
N SER A 273 -17.55 5.68 26.02
CA SER A 273 -17.70 4.68 27.09
C SER A 273 -17.16 5.18 28.45
N GLY A 274 -16.31 6.21 28.42
CA GLY A 274 -15.55 6.70 29.57
C GLY A 274 -14.23 5.96 29.81
N LYS A 275 -13.85 5.02 28.91
CA LYS A 275 -12.61 4.25 28.97
C LYS A 275 -11.57 4.66 27.92
N GLU A 276 -11.91 5.63 27.10
CA GLU A 276 -11.01 6.15 26.08
C GLU A 276 -9.85 6.94 26.70
N PRO A 277 -8.63 6.86 26.15
CA PRO A 277 -7.58 7.82 26.46
C PRO A 277 -7.90 9.18 25.80
N HIS A 278 -7.25 10.23 26.26
CA HIS A 278 -7.22 11.51 25.56
C HIS A 278 -6.17 11.43 24.44
N ILE A 279 -6.60 11.25 23.21
CA ILE A 279 -5.72 11.03 22.06
C ILE A 279 -5.27 12.36 21.48
N VAL A 280 -3.96 12.59 21.43
CA VAL A 280 -3.38 13.78 20.78
C VAL A 280 -2.48 13.36 19.64
N ALA A 281 -2.95 13.59 18.39
CA ALA A 281 -2.32 13.09 17.19
C ALA A 281 -1.55 14.16 16.42
N GLY A 282 -0.47 13.75 15.75
CA GLY A 282 0.29 14.61 14.86
C GLY A 282 0.98 13.88 13.72
N SER A 283 1.10 14.55 12.57
CA SER A 283 1.85 14.10 11.41
C SER A 283 2.51 15.27 10.69
N ARG A 284 3.52 15.00 9.86
CA ARG A 284 4.21 16.06 9.08
C ARG A 284 3.24 16.91 8.27
N ARG A 285 2.20 16.31 7.76
CA ARG A 285 1.17 16.93 6.91
C ARG A 285 0.15 17.74 7.72
N GLY A 286 0.03 17.46 9.00
CA GLY A 286 -0.98 18.03 9.91
C GLY A 286 -2.34 17.38 9.80
N THR A 287 -2.67 16.74 8.69
CA THR A 287 -3.97 16.12 8.44
C THR A 287 -3.88 14.60 8.27
N PRO A 288 -4.97 13.86 8.54
CA PRO A 288 -5.07 12.46 8.18
C PRO A 288 -5.10 12.27 6.66
N TYR A 289 -4.99 11.02 6.22
CA TYR A 289 -5.24 10.66 4.83
C TYR A 289 -6.69 10.98 4.45
N ARG A 290 -6.89 11.41 3.20
CA ARG A 290 -8.25 11.64 2.67
C ARG A 290 -8.98 10.32 2.49
N ALA A 291 -10.30 10.33 2.74
CA ALA A 291 -11.15 9.19 2.45
C ALA A 291 -11.16 8.85 0.96
N LYS A 292 -11.28 7.57 0.65
CA LYS A 292 -11.58 7.14 -0.72
C LYS A 292 -12.97 7.60 -1.14
N PRO A 293 -13.15 8.00 -2.41
CA PRO A 293 -14.49 8.29 -2.94
C PRO A 293 -15.34 7.01 -2.99
N GLN A 294 -16.64 7.14 -2.76
CA GLN A 294 -17.58 6.06 -3.04
C GLN A 294 -17.78 5.92 -4.54
N LEU A 295 -17.29 4.82 -5.10
CA LEU A 295 -17.34 4.53 -6.53
C LEU A 295 -18.06 3.20 -6.76
N LYS A 296 -18.68 3.03 -7.93
CA LYS A 296 -19.27 1.74 -8.33
C LYS A 296 -18.23 0.73 -8.79
N GLY A 297 -17.02 1.16 -9.09
CA GLY A 297 -15.88 0.37 -9.53
C GLY A 297 -14.58 0.85 -8.87
N TYR A 298 -13.45 0.28 -9.24
CA TYR A 298 -12.14 0.70 -8.74
C TYR A 298 -11.74 2.10 -9.23
N TYR A 299 -12.08 2.37 -10.48
CA TYR A 299 -11.97 3.69 -11.10
C TYR A 299 -13.35 4.28 -11.29
N ALA A 300 -13.43 5.59 -11.27
CA ALA A 300 -14.63 6.31 -11.64
C ALA A 300 -14.99 6.03 -13.11
N HIS A 301 -16.24 5.72 -13.40
CA HIS A 301 -16.70 5.43 -14.76
C HIS A 301 -16.54 6.64 -15.70
N THR A 302 -16.62 7.84 -15.13
CA THR A 302 -16.49 9.10 -15.86
C THR A 302 -15.07 9.61 -15.91
N LEU A 303 -14.08 8.87 -15.40
CA LEU A 303 -12.69 9.29 -15.41
C LEU A 303 -12.11 9.22 -16.82
N GLU A 304 -11.46 10.29 -17.25
CA GLU A 304 -10.73 10.34 -18.52
C GLU A 304 -9.22 10.46 -18.26
N THR A 305 -8.46 9.45 -18.68
CA THR A 305 -6.99 9.48 -18.72
C THR A 305 -6.57 9.72 -20.15
N ARG A 306 -6.15 10.96 -20.47
CA ARG A 306 -5.91 11.41 -21.83
C ARG A 306 -4.44 11.70 -22.12
N PHE A 307 -3.71 12.11 -21.09
CA PHE A 307 -2.35 12.60 -21.23
C PHE A 307 -1.34 11.59 -20.67
N PHE A 308 -1.59 11.02 -19.51
CA PHE A 308 -0.70 10.04 -18.92
C PHE A 308 -1.16 8.61 -19.22
N THR A 309 -0.81 8.13 -20.39
CA THR A 309 -1.12 6.78 -20.90
C THR A 309 0.16 6.02 -21.18
N LEU A 310 0.08 4.67 -21.26
CA LEU A 310 1.23 3.83 -21.64
C LEU A 310 1.78 4.24 -23.01
N GLU A 311 0.91 4.59 -23.97
CA GLU A 311 1.30 5.06 -25.31
C GLU A 311 2.06 6.39 -25.23
N ALA A 312 1.58 7.37 -24.45
CA ALA A 312 2.25 8.64 -24.27
C ALA A 312 3.66 8.47 -23.67
N VAL A 313 3.80 7.59 -22.66
CA VAL A 313 5.10 7.31 -22.05
C VAL A 313 6.01 6.55 -23.03
N GLN A 314 5.48 5.60 -23.81
CA GLN A 314 6.26 4.94 -24.86
C GLN A 314 6.81 5.94 -25.89
N ASN A 315 5.99 6.87 -26.32
CA ASN A 315 6.42 7.93 -27.24
C ASN A 315 7.53 8.81 -26.62
N LEU A 316 7.47 9.12 -25.32
CA LEU A 316 8.54 9.82 -24.63
C LEU A 316 9.84 9.00 -24.61
N LEU A 317 9.77 7.71 -24.32
CA LEU A 317 10.94 6.81 -24.33
C LEU A 317 11.55 6.70 -25.72
N ASP A 318 10.74 6.61 -26.77
CA ASP A 318 11.18 6.46 -28.16
C ASP A 318 11.84 7.75 -28.70
N THR A 319 11.47 8.90 -28.16
CA THR A 319 11.97 10.23 -28.61
C THR A 319 13.05 10.81 -27.71
N SER A 320 13.21 10.31 -26.49
CA SER A 320 14.22 10.81 -25.55
C SER A 320 15.58 10.17 -25.81
N SER A 321 16.63 11.00 -25.80
CA SER A 321 18.02 10.53 -25.80
C SER A 321 18.57 10.21 -24.40
N GLU A 322 17.82 10.55 -23.35
CA GLU A 322 18.19 10.37 -21.94
C GLU A 322 17.12 9.56 -21.21
N GLN A 323 17.49 9.02 -20.05
CA GLN A 323 16.49 8.42 -19.15
C GLN A 323 15.47 9.48 -18.71
N LEU A 324 14.20 9.06 -18.61
CA LEU A 324 13.13 9.96 -18.19
C LEU A 324 13.31 10.40 -16.72
N SER A 325 12.87 11.61 -16.42
CA SER A 325 12.68 12.14 -15.09
C SER A 325 11.19 12.14 -14.75
N PHE A 326 10.85 11.76 -13.53
CA PHE A 326 9.47 11.79 -13.08
C PHE A 326 8.90 13.22 -13.11
N GLU A 327 9.64 14.18 -12.53
CA GLU A 327 9.19 15.57 -12.41
C GLU A 327 9.14 16.28 -13.76
N ARG A 328 10.14 16.06 -14.62
CA ARG A 328 10.23 16.73 -15.92
C ARG A 328 9.28 16.14 -16.96
N ASP A 329 9.18 14.80 -17.02
CA ASP A 329 8.57 14.12 -18.16
C ASP A 329 7.20 13.49 -17.84
N LEU A 330 7.03 12.91 -16.65
CA LEU A 330 5.82 12.17 -16.30
C LEU A 330 4.82 12.99 -15.49
N TRP A 331 5.28 13.73 -14.49
CA TRP A 331 4.43 14.52 -13.62
C TRP A 331 3.58 15.58 -14.36
N PRO A 332 4.08 16.29 -15.38
CA PRO A 332 3.26 17.19 -16.17
C PRO A 332 2.05 16.53 -16.83
N LEU A 333 2.19 15.29 -17.33
CA LEU A 333 1.09 14.56 -17.97
C LEU A 333 0.03 14.15 -16.93
N ILE A 334 0.46 13.70 -15.74
CA ILE A 334 -0.42 13.37 -14.63
C ILE A 334 -1.20 14.60 -14.17
N ARG A 335 -0.54 15.76 -14.07
CA ARG A 335 -1.17 17.03 -13.73
C ARG A 335 -2.20 17.49 -14.77
N LYS A 336 -1.95 17.25 -16.05
CA LYS A 336 -2.91 17.56 -17.13
C LYS A 336 -4.20 16.75 -16.93
N ASP A 337 -4.12 15.45 -16.68
CA ASP A 337 -5.29 14.60 -16.40
C ASP A 337 -6.05 15.05 -15.15
N ALA A 338 -5.35 15.42 -14.09
CA ALA A 338 -5.97 15.91 -12.85
C ALA A 338 -6.72 17.24 -13.08
N ASN A 339 -6.12 18.19 -13.81
CA ASN A 339 -6.79 19.45 -14.17
C ASN A 339 -8.02 19.21 -15.05
N TRP A 340 -7.89 18.36 -16.07
CA TRP A 340 -9.01 18.05 -16.97
C TRP A 340 -10.19 17.47 -16.20
N ASN A 341 -9.98 16.45 -15.40
CA ASN A 341 -11.06 15.80 -14.66
C ASN A 341 -11.66 16.69 -13.58
N TYR A 342 -10.85 17.51 -12.90
CA TYR A 342 -11.35 18.48 -11.93
C TYR A 342 -12.33 19.47 -12.58
N TYR A 343 -11.90 20.18 -13.60
CA TYR A 343 -12.70 21.25 -14.20
C TYR A 343 -13.87 20.72 -15.02
N ARG A 344 -13.73 19.55 -15.64
CA ARG A 344 -14.85 18.90 -16.32
C ARG A 344 -15.98 18.54 -15.35
N VAL A 345 -15.65 18.01 -14.17
CA VAL A 345 -16.64 17.70 -13.15
C VAL A 345 -17.18 18.98 -12.51
N LEU A 346 -16.34 19.97 -12.24
CA LEU A 346 -16.80 21.28 -11.76
C LEU A 346 -17.80 21.93 -12.72
N ALA A 347 -17.52 21.91 -14.03
CA ALA A 347 -18.40 22.43 -15.05
C ALA A 347 -19.77 21.73 -15.09
N ARG A 348 -19.78 20.42 -14.83
CA ARG A 348 -21.02 19.62 -14.79
C ARG A 348 -21.83 19.84 -13.52
N THR A 349 -21.17 19.91 -12.36
CA THR A 349 -21.83 19.89 -11.05
C THR A 349 -22.04 21.27 -10.43
N SER A 350 -21.30 22.26 -10.87
CA SER A 350 -21.33 23.64 -10.36
C SER A 350 -20.98 24.64 -11.48
N PRO A 351 -21.84 24.79 -12.52
CA PRO A 351 -21.55 25.69 -13.64
C PRO A 351 -21.47 27.17 -13.21
N ASP A 352 -22.06 27.53 -12.08
CA ASP A 352 -21.98 28.83 -11.43
C ASP A 352 -20.57 29.15 -10.85
N ALA A 353 -19.69 28.17 -10.78
CA ALA A 353 -18.29 28.38 -10.43
C ALA A 353 -17.49 29.07 -11.54
N PHE A 354 -18.04 29.28 -12.72
CA PHE A 354 -17.37 29.90 -13.84
C PHE A 354 -17.93 31.29 -14.13
N ILE A 355 -17.05 32.24 -14.42
CA ILE A 355 -17.40 33.63 -14.78
C ILE A 355 -17.93 33.67 -16.22
N GLU A 356 -17.45 32.78 -17.08
CA GLU A 356 -17.91 32.57 -18.45
C GLU A 356 -18.68 31.25 -18.59
N PRO A 357 -19.39 30.98 -19.70
CA PRO A 357 -20.02 29.67 -19.90
C PRO A 357 -19.00 28.54 -19.73
N ALA A 358 -19.32 27.55 -18.87
CA ALA A 358 -18.42 26.46 -18.51
C ALA A 358 -17.90 25.67 -19.73
N GLY A 359 -18.73 25.55 -20.79
CA GLY A 359 -18.30 24.93 -22.06
C GLY A 359 -17.22 25.71 -22.81
N ASP A 360 -17.23 27.05 -22.70
CA ASP A 360 -16.21 27.89 -23.32
C ASP A 360 -14.88 27.76 -22.58
N PHE A 361 -14.94 27.77 -21.26
CA PHE A 361 -13.79 27.48 -20.41
C PHE A 361 -13.17 26.11 -20.74
N LEU A 362 -13.97 25.04 -20.81
CA LEU A 362 -13.47 23.70 -21.11
C LEU A 362 -12.79 23.61 -22.48
N ARG A 363 -13.32 24.31 -23.52
CA ARG A 363 -12.66 24.35 -24.83
C ARG A 363 -11.29 25.05 -24.78
N LYS A 364 -11.19 26.16 -24.03
CA LYS A 364 -9.92 26.87 -23.84
C LYS A 364 -8.92 26.01 -23.04
N LEU A 365 -9.37 25.36 -21.98
CA LEU A 365 -8.57 24.46 -21.17
C LEU A 365 -8.04 23.31 -22.02
N ASP A 366 -8.90 22.65 -22.78
CA ASP A 366 -8.53 21.55 -23.68
C ASP A 366 -7.45 21.96 -24.69
N ALA A 367 -7.61 23.11 -25.32
CA ALA A 367 -6.61 23.64 -26.25
C ALA A 367 -5.24 23.89 -25.58
N ILE A 368 -5.23 24.38 -24.32
CA ILE A 368 -3.97 24.56 -23.57
C ILE A 368 -3.34 23.23 -23.19
N LEU A 369 -4.14 22.26 -22.74
CA LEU A 369 -3.65 20.95 -22.28
C LEU A 369 -3.09 20.12 -23.45
N LEU A 370 -3.63 20.27 -24.66
CA LEU A 370 -3.18 19.59 -25.88
C LEU A 370 -1.92 20.23 -26.48
N ASP A 371 -1.61 21.47 -26.12
CA ASP A 371 -0.45 22.17 -26.64
C ASP A 371 0.85 21.59 -26.04
N ASN A 372 1.85 21.40 -26.89
CA ASN A 372 3.15 20.82 -26.53
C ASN A 372 4.21 21.91 -26.31
N ASP A 373 3.84 23.08 -25.77
CA ASP A 373 4.74 24.21 -25.53
C ASP A 373 5.66 24.07 -24.30
N GLY A 374 5.93 22.84 -23.87
CA GLY A 374 6.80 22.53 -22.73
C GLY A 374 6.14 22.89 -21.39
N ALA A 375 6.87 23.56 -20.50
CA ALA A 375 6.38 23.91 -19.16
C ALA A 375 5.36 25.06 -19.13
N ARG A 376 5.16 25.79 -20.26
CA ARG A 376 4.30 26.99 -20.33
C ARG A 376 2.80 26.68 -20.17
N TRP A 377 2.38 25.45 -20.45
CA TRP A 377 0.99 25.04 -20.31
C TRP A 377 0.46 25.30 -18.88
N SER A 378 1.26 25.05 -17.85
CA SER A 378 0.85 25.25 -16.44
C SER A 378 0.52 26.72 -16.17
N GLN A 379 1.39 27.65 -16.57
CA GLN A 379 1.16 29.10 -16.42
C GLN A 379 -0.08 29.56 -17.20
N ARG A 380 -0.32 28.99 -18.40
CA ARG A 380 -1.50 29.30 -19.21
C ARG A 380 -2.79 28.79 -18.56
N VAL A 381 -2.75 27.59 -17.95
CA VAL A 381 -3.88 27.06 -17.15
C VAL A 381 -4.14 27.97 -15.97
N GLU A 382 -3.12 28.37 -15.20
CA GLU A 382 -3.26 29.27 -14.06
C GLU A 382 -3.88 30.62 -14.46
N ALA A 383 -3.42 31.21 -15.57
CA ALA A 383 -3.98 32.45 -16.10
C ALA A 383 -5.46 32.30 -16.52
N LEU A 384 -5.80 31.19 -17.22
CA LEU A 384 -7.17 30.90 -17.61
C LEU A 384 -8.07 30.70 -16.37
N VAL A 385 -7.61 29.90 -15.41
CA VAL A 385 -8.35 29.62 -14.18
C VAL A 385 -8.57 30.87 -13.35
N SER A 386 -7.53 31.69 -13.17
CA SER A 386 -7.65 32.97 -12.44
C SER A 386 -8.63 33.94 -13.07
N ALA A 387 -8.74 33.93 -14.40
CA ALA A 387 -9.64 34.81 -15.14
C ALA A 387 -11.09 34.29 -15.22
N SER A 388 -11.30 32.97 -15.14
CA SER A 388 -12.55 32.32 -15.52
C SER A 388 -13.24 31.54 -14.40
N VAL A 389 -12.55 31.24 -13.29
CA VAL A 389 -13.08 30.43 -12.19
C VAL A 389 -13.13 31.26 -10.91
N VAL A 390 -14.29 31.25 -10.23
CA VAL A 390 -14.45 32.01 -8.97
C VAL A 390 -13.44 31.57 -7.90
N PRO A 391 -12.94 32.52 -7.08
CA PRO A 391 -12.03 32.20 -5.99
C PRO A 391 -12.61 31.11 -5.06
N GLY A 392 -11.75 30.18 -4.59
CA GLY A 392 -12.15 29.06 -3.75
C GLY A 392 -12.69 27.83 -4.51
N ARG A 393 -12.92 27.94 -5.83
CA ARG A 393 -13.26 26.82 -6.72
C ARG A 393 -12.12 26.45 -7.68
N GLN A 394 -10.96 27.04 -7.48
CA GLN A 394 -9.75 26.79 -8.26
C GLN A 394 -9.02 25.59 -7.69
N LEU A 395 -8.54 24.68 -8.56
CA LEU A 395 -7.75 23.54 -8.13
C LEU A 395 -6.37 24.02 -7.64
N GLN A 396 -6.10 23.78 -6.39
CA GLN A 396 -4.78 23.98 -5.76
C GLN A 396 -4.18 22.59 -5.47
N GLN A 397 -3.58 21.98 -6.49
CA GLN A 397 -3.19 20.57 -6.46
C GLN A 397 -2.19 20.28 -5.34
N GLU A 398 -1.21 21.14 -5.11
CA GLU A 398 -0.18 21.02 -4.08
C GLU A 398 -0.80 21.05 -2.67
N ARG A 399 -1.81 21.89 -2.46
CA ARG A 399 -2.53 22.01 -1.18
C ARG A 399 -3.51 20.87 -0.91
N LEU A 400 -3.78 19.98 -1.86
CA LEU A 400 -4.66 18.83 -1.61
C LEU A 400 -4.12 17.93 -0.49
N ALA A 401 -2.80 17.72 -0.45
CA ALA A 401 -2.14 16.90 0.56
C ALA A 401 -1.73 17.68 1.82
N ARG A 402 -1.56 19.01 1.71
CA ARG A 402 -1.10 19.89 2.80
C ARG A 402 -1.98 21.14 2.89
N PRO A 403 -3.26 21.00 3.30
CA PRO A 403 -4.21 22.12 3.26
C PRO A 403 -3.84 23.27 4.19
N PHE A 404 -3.03 23.03 5.21
CA PHE A 404 -2.62 24.01 6.23
C PHE A 404 -1.13 24.39 6.11
N GLU A 405 -0.51 24.16 4.95
CA GLU A 405 0.86 24.60 4.69
C GLU A 405 0.93 26.14 4.79
N ASP A 406 1.90 26.64 5.54
CA ASP A 406 2.12 28.07 5.81
C ASP A 406 0.96 28.79 6.54
N VAL A 407 0.11 28.06 7.26
CA VAL A 407 -0.97 28.61 8.07
C VAL A 407 -0.61 28.50 9.55
N ASN A 408 -0.59 29.64 10.26
CA ASN A 408 -0.43 29.69 11.72
C ASN A 408 -1.79 29.65 12.41
N PHE A 409 -1.84 29.02 13.56
CA PHE A 409 -3.01 28.91 14.43
C PHE A 409 -2.66 29.41 15.84
N ASP A 410 -3.58 30.13 16.47
CA ASP A 410 -3.35 30.69 17.80
C ASP A 410 -3.53 29.65 18.91
N SER A 411 -4.22 28.54 18.66
CA SER A 411 -4.46 27.48 19.63
C SER A 411 -4.74 26.12 19.00
N HIS A 412 -4.62 25.04 19.79
CA HIS A 412 -5.03 23.70 19.38
C HIS A 412 -6.53 23.61 19.09
N ASP A 413 -7.37 24.40 19.77
CA ASP A 413 -8.82 24.43 19.54
C ASP A 413 -9.16 25.05 18.17
N GLU A 414 -8.50 26.14 17.80
CA GLU A 414 -8.63 26.74 16.46
C GLU A 414 -8.19 25.76 15.38
N TYR A 415 -7.03 25.11 15.58
CA TYR A 415 -6.55 24.09 14.65
C TYR A 415 -7.52 22.92 14.53
N ALA A 416 -8.05 22.42 15.65
CA ALA A 416 -9.03 21.33 15.66
C ALA A 416 -10.32 21.71 14.90
N ALA A 417 -10.80 22.95 15.04
CA ALA A 417 -11.95 23.44 14.27
C ALA A 417 -11.67 23.46 12.76
N ALA A 418 -10.49 23.90 12.35
CA ALA A 418 -10.05 23.87 10.95
C ALA A 418 -9.95 22.42 10.40
N VAL A 419 -9.41 21.50 11.20
CA VAL A 419 -9.33 20.08 10.84
C VAL A 419 -10.74 19.47 10.71
N VAL A 420 -11.65 19.76 11.64
CA VAL A 420 -13.04 19.27 11.54
C VAL A 420 -13.71 19.75 10.25
N HIS A 421 -13.51 21.02 9.90
CA HIS A 421 -14.05 21.56 8.64
C HIS A 421 -13.42 20.85 7.41
N TYR A 422 -12.14 20.57 7.43
CA TYR A 422 -11.45 19.79 6.40
C TYR A 422 -12.03 18.37 6.28
N LEU A 423 -12.22 17.67 7.41
CA LEU A 423 -12.81 16.33 7.45
C LEU A 423 -14.23 16.29 6.89
N ASP A 424 -15.08 17.25 7.30
CA ASP A 424 -16.47 17.35 6.79
C ASP A 424 -16.51 17.57 5.27
N ARG A 425 -15.64 18.42 4.74
CA ARG A 425 -15.51 18.62 3.30
C ARG A 425 -15.04 17.36 2.58
N ASP A 426 -14.12 16.62 3.18
CA ASP A 426 -13.60 15.38 2.61
C ASP A 426 -14.66 14.27 2.62
N VAL A 427 -15.44 14.15 3.70
CA VAL A 427 -16.62 13.26 3.79
C VAL A 427 -17.63 13.60 2.70
N HIS A 428 -18.03 14.88 2.62
CA HIS A 428 -18.99 15.34 1.62
C HIS A 428 -18.57 14.98 0.19
N GLY A 429 -17.31 15.28 -0.17
CA GLY A 429 -16.76 14.94 -1.48
C GLY A 429 -16.70 13.44 -1.73
N SER A 430 -16.32 12.64 -0.70
CA SER A 430 -16.24 11.18 -0.81
C SER A 430 -17.61 10.53 -1.05
N LEU A 431 -18.64 11.00 -0.37
CA LEU A 431 -20.02 10.52 -0.56
C LEU A 431 -20.57 10.88 -1.96
N ARG A 432 -20.17 12.02 -2.52
CA ARG A 432 -20.52 12.42 -3.88
C ARG A 432 -19.76 11.63 -4.96
N GLY A 433 -18.63 11.05 -4.62
CA GLY A 433 -17.86 10.19 -5.52
C GLY A 433 -17.49 10.87 -6.83
N GLU A 434 -18.05 10.42 -7.95
CA GLU A 434 -17.76 10.95 -9.30
C GLU A 434 -18.33 12.38 -9.55
N ASP A 435 -19.18 12.87 -8.67
CA ASP A 435 -19.75 14.22 -8.75
C ASP A 435 -18.96 15.25 -7.93
N ASP A 436 -17.84 14.85 -7.31
CA ASP A 436 -16.96 15.77 -6.61
C ASP A 436 -15.67 16.06 -7.43
N PRO A 437 -15.40 17.33 -7.77
CA PRO A 437 -14.24 17.70 -8.58
C PRO A 437 -12.91 17.31 -7.93
N VAL A 438 -12.77 17.48 -6.60
CA VAL A 438 -11.55 17.16 -5.87
C VAL A 438 -11.29 15.65 -5.89
N LYS A 439 -12.34 14.84 -5.65
CA LYS A 439 -12.23 13.38 -5.69
C LYS A 439 -11.91 12.89 -7.10
N MET A 440 -12.38 13.56 -8.14
CA MET A 440 -12.05 13.20 -9.51
C MET A 440 -10.61 13.59 -9.89
N ALA A 441 -10.08 14.70 -9.41
CA ALA A 441 -8.65 15.00 -9.53
C ALA A 441 -7.78 13.94 -8.81
N ILE A 442 -8.17 13.54 -7.59
CA ILE A 442 -7.49 12.46 -6.85
C ILE A 442 -7.62 11.10 -7.57
N SER A 443 -8.76 10.82 -8.18
CA SER A 443 -8.97 9.60 -8.98
C SER A 443 -8.04 9.56 -10.20
N SER A 444 -7.73 10.72 -10.80
CA SER A 444 -6.70 10.80 -11.87
C SER A 444 -5.32 10.40 -11.36
N LEU A 445 -4.94 10.86 -10.16
CA LEU A 445 -3.68 10.45 -9.52
C LEU A 445 -3.67 8.94 -9.20
N ASN A 446 -4.80 8.38 -8.80
CA ASN A 446 -4.91 6.93 -8.55
C ASN A 446 -4.79 6.13 -9.85
N ALA A 447 -5.42 6.56 -10.94
CA ALA A 447 -5.29 5.94 -12.26
C ALA A 447 -3.85 6.02 -12.79
N ALA A 448 -3.19 7.16 -12.60
CA ALA A 448 -1.78 7.33 -12.96
C ALA A 448 -0.86 6.29 -12.27
N ARG A 449 -1.17 5.87 -11.04
CA ARG A 449 -0.41 4.83 -10.33
C ARG A 449 -0.35 3.51 -11.10
N THR A 450 -1.39 3.18 -11.85
CA THR A 450 -1.43 1.96 -12.65
C THR A 450 -0.45 2.01 -13.83
N VAL A 451 -0.40 3.14 -14.54
CA VAL A 451 0.57 3.38 -15.59
C VAL A 451 1.99 3.43 -15.03
N LEU A 452 2.20 4.14 -13.92
CA LEU A 452 3.50 4.21 -13.24
C LEU A 452 4.04 2.84 -12.86
N LYS A 453 3.22 1.93 -12.35
CA LYS A 453 3.66 0.57 -12.02
C LYS A 453 4.29 -0.14 -13.24
N CYS A 454 3.74 0.06 -14.43
CA CYS A 454 4.29 -0.52 -15.67
C CYS A 454 5.60 0.17 -16.05
N VAL A 455 5.61 1.50 -16.09
CA VAL A 455 6.78 2.31 -16.46
C VAL A 455 7.97 2.04 -15.55
N LEU A 456 7.72 2.02 -14.24
CA LEU A 456 8.78 1.92 -13.23
C LEU A 456 9.38 0.51 -13.14
N ALA A 457 8.59 -0.53 -13.37
CA ALA A 457 9.09 -1.90 -13.36
C ALA A 457 10.09 -2.19 -14.48
N GLU A 458 10.16 -1.36 -15.50
CA GLU A 458 11.04 -1.50 -16.67
C GLU A 458 12.19 -0.50 -16.69
N ALA A 459 12.52 0.08 -15.52
CA ALA A 459 13.56 1.11 -15.38
C ALA A 459 13.33 2.34 -16.28
N GLY A 460 12.05 2.77 -16.40
CA GLY A 460 11.66 3.88 -17.25
C GLY A 460 12.14 5.26 -16.80
N ILE A 461 12.59 5.42 -15.54
CA ILE A 461 13.16 6.67 -15.02
C ILE A 461 14.56 6.44 -14.44
N SER A 462 15.34 7.53 -14.31
CA SER A 462 16.67 7.47 -13.71
C SER A 462 16.62 7.15 -12.21
N ASP A 463 17.69 6.56 -11.66
CA ASP A 463 17.81 6.27 -10.23
C ASP A 463 17.67 7.54 -9.37
N SER A 464 18.26 8.66 -9.81
CA SER A 464 18.12 9.96 -9.14
C SER A 464 16.67 10.43 -9.09
N SER A 465 15.94 10.29 -10.18
CA SER A 465 14.51 10.63 -10.24
C SER A 465 13.68 9.68 -9.36
N TRP A 466 14.02 8.39 -9.35
CA TRP A 466 13.39 7.41 -8.45
C TRP A 466 13.50 7.81 -6.98
N VAL A 467 14.73 8.14 -6.53
CA VAL A 467 14.98 8.45 -5.11
C VAL A 467 14.41 9.82 -4.72
N ASN A 468 14.69 10.86 -5.52
CA ASN A 468 14.45 12.25 -5.12
C ASN A 468 13.06 12.77 -5.51
N GLU A 469 12.55 12.39 -6.67
CA GLU A 469 11.30 12.94 -7.20
C GLU A 469 10.12 12.00 -6.88
N LEU A 470 10.26 10.70 -7.17
CA LEU A 470 9.20 9.73 -6.95
C LEU A 470 9.03 9.34 -5.46
N ARG A 471 10.11 8.80 -4.84
CA ARG A 471 10.02 8.22 -3.48
C ARG A 471 9.95 9.28 -2.39
N ARG A 472 10.73 10.35 -2.51
CA ARG A 472 10.77 11.39 -1.47
C ARG A 472 9.56 12.33 -1.55
N ASP A 473 9.14 12.73 -2.76
CA ASP A 473 8.17 13.80 -2.95
C ASP A 473 6.78 13.29 -3.40
N PHE A 474 6.70 12.55 -4.52
CA PHE A 474 5.41 12.12 -5.08
C PHE A 474 4.73 11.01 -4.26
N GLU A 475 5.45 9.98 -3.83
CA GLU A 475 4.85 8.86 -3.10
C GLU A 475 4.13 9.32 -1.81
N PRO A 476 4.76 10.10 -0.90
CA PRO A 476 4.04 10.62 0.27
C PRO A 476 2.88 11.55 -0.10
N PHE A 477 2.99 12.29 -1.20
CA PHE A 477 1.90 13.15 -1.70
C PHE A 477 0.69 12.31 -2.10
N VAL A 478 0.87 11.34 -3.01
CA VAL A 478 -0.23 10.55 -3.56
C VAL A 478 -0.81 9.55 -2.56
N GLU A 479 -0.01 9.02 -1.64
CA GLU A 479 -0.49 8.10 -0.60
C GLU A 479 -1.54 8.76 0.29
N GLY A 480 -1.30 9.97 0.73
CA GLY A 480 -2.25 10.70 1.57
C GLY A 480 -3.54 11.09 0.87
N LEU A 481 -3.55 11.10 -0.45
CA LEU A 481 -4.71 11.46 -1.27
C LEU A 481 -5.49 10.22 -1.74
N ALA A 482 -4.78 9.21 -2.27
CA ALA A 482 -5.38 8.10 -2.99
C ALA A 482 -5.34 6.75 -2.23
N SER A 483 -4.54 6.63 -1.17
CA SER A 483 -4.42 5.39 -0.37
C SER A 483 -5.15 5.46 0.97
N GLY A 484 -6.11 6.37 1.12
CA GLY A 484 -6.79 6.60 2.38
C GLY A 484 -7.81 5.53 2.77
N PRO A 485 -8.43 5.73 3.94
CA PRO A 485 -9.43 4.83 4.51
C PRO A 485 -10.79 4.98 3.82
N PRO A 486 -11.77 4.10 4.14
CA PRO A 486 -13.17 4.33 3.80
C PRO A 486 -13.70 5.62 4.44
N VAL A 487 -14.73 6.20 3.82
CA VAL A 487 -15.37 7.44 4.29
C VAL A 487 -15.83 7.33 5.76
N LEU A 488 -16.31 6.16 6.17
CA LEU A 488 -16.70 5.85 7.54
C LEU A 488 -15.63 6.25 8.57
N ARG A 489 -14.35 5.95 8.30
CA ARG A 489 -13.25 6.27 9.23
C ARG A 489 -13.02 7.77 9.39
N ILE A 490 -13.26 8.54 8.34
CA ILE A 490 -13.16 10.01 8.40
C ILE A 490 -14.38 10.61 9.10
N GLN A 491 -15.58 10.05 8.90
CA GLN A 491 -16.78 10.42 9.67
C GLN A 491 -16.58 10.14 11.17
N GLN A 492 -16.05 8.97 11.52
CA GLN A 492 -15.72 8.60 12.89
C GLN A 492 -14.69 9.54 13.51
N LEU A 493 -13.60 9.84 12.80
CA LEU A 493 -12.58 10.79 13.28
C LEU A 493 -13.16 12.18 13.54
N ALA A 494 -14.01 12.69 12.64
CA ALA A 494 -14.67 13.97 12.82
C ALA A 494 -15.62 13.98 14.07
N ALA A 495 -16.32 12.86 14.31
CA ALA A 495 -17.17 12.69 15.48
C ALA A 495 -16.36 12.62 16.79
N LEU A 496 -15.24 11.89 16.80
CA LEU A 496 -14.31 11.80 17.93
C LEU A 496 -13.69 13.15 18.27
N THR A 497 -13.34 13.95 17.24
CA THR A 497 -12.79 15.30 17.44
C THR A 497 -13.83 16.23 18.05
N ARG A 498 -15.09 16.20 17.59
CA ARG A 498 -16.20 16.95 18.17
C ARG A 498 -16.51 16.54 19.61
N ALA A 499 -16.34 15.27 19.92
CA ALA A 499 -16.53 14.74 21.28
C ALA A 499 -15.35 15.04 22.21
N GLY A 500 -14.26 15.64 21.71
CA GLY A 500 -13.07 15.96 22.51
C GLY A 500 -12.17 14.77 22.84
N VAL A 501 -12.44 13.60 22.29
CA VAL A 501 -11.62 12.37 22.48
C VAL A 501 -10.31 12.45 21.70
N VAL A 502 -10.35 13.07 20.51
CA VAL A 502 -9.18 13.28 19.65
C VAL A 502 -8.90 14.76 19.49
N ARG A 503 -7.65 15.13 19.68
CA ARG A 503 -7.07 16.46 19.40
C ARG A 503 -5.88 16.32 18.46
N PHE A 504 -5.44 17.44 17.86
CA PHE A 504 -4.34 17.47 16.92
C PHE A 504 -3.27 18.47 17.34
N LEU A 505 -2.00 18.11 17.13
CA LEU A 505 -0.86 18.97 17.46
C LEU A 505 -0.63 20.10 16.44
N GLY A 506 -0.99 19.86 15.18
CA GLY A 506 -0.65 20.74 14.07
C GLY A 506 0.29 20.08 13.05
N PRO A 507 0.63 20.81 11.96
CA PRO A 507 1.62 20.36 10.99
C PRO A 507 3.03 20.28 11.60
N GLU A 508 3.85 19.36 11.06
CA GLU A 508 5.28 19.21 11.40
C GLU A 508 5.60 19.11 12.90
N PRO A 509 4.84 18.35 13.70
CA PRO A 509 5.05 18.27 15.11
C PRO A 509 6.38 17.62 15.45
N ARG A 510 7.02 18.13 16.51
CA ARG A 510 8.21 17.53 17.11
C ARG A 510 7.81 16.77 18.36
N PHE A 511 8.40 15.58 18.52
CA PHE A 511 8.20 14.72 19.68
C PHE A 511 9.57 14.50 20.34
N VAL A 512 9.69 14.82 21.59
CA VAL A 512 10.93 14.71 22.37
C VAL A 512 10.64 14.17 23.77
N VAL A 513 11.68 13.69 24.45
CA VAL A 513 11.62 13.42 25.89
C VAL A 513 12.16 14.63 26.64
N ASP A 514 11.36 15.22 27.51
CA ASP A 514 11.82 16.19 28.50
C ASP A 514 12.43 15.43 29.68
N ARG A 515 13.75 15.39 29.73
CA ARG A 515 14.48 14.65 30.76
C ARG A 515 14.38 15.30 32.15
N ASN A 516 14.06 16.60 32.24
CA ASN A 516 13.90 17.26 33.51
C ASN A 516 12.56 16.93 34.16
N GLU A 517 11.49 16.87 33.35
CA GLU A 517 10.15 16.58 33.82
C GLU A 517 9.79 15.10 33.71
N GLY A 518 10.62 14.28 33.04
CA GLY A 518 10.40 12.84 32.87
C GLY A 518 9.11 12.52 32.12
N CYS A 519 8.87 13.20 31.00
CA CYS A 519 7.69 13.00 30.14
C CYS A 519 7.99 13.19 28.66
N PHE A 520 7.14 12.67 27.79
CA PHE A 520 7.13 13.08 26.39
C PHE A 520 6.53 14.46 26.24
N VAL A 521 7.10 15.27 25.35
CA VAL A 521 6.61 16.59 24.98
C VAL A 521 6.43 16.66 23.48
N ALA A 522 5.28 17.16 23.04
CA ALA A 522 4.97 17.32 21.62
C ALA A 522 4.39 18.70 21.33
N ALA A 523 4.86 19.33 20.25
CA ALA A 523 4.39 20.63 19.79
C ALA A 523 4.60 20.79 18.28
N SER A 524 3.73 21.55 17.62
CA SER A 524 3.88 21.98 16.24
C SER A 524 4.43 23.42 16.19
N PRO A 525 5.32 23.75 15.26
CA PRO A 525 5.77 25.14 15.08
C PRO A 525 4.67 26.06 14.51
N TRP A 526 3.57 25.49 14.03
CA TRP A 526 2.47 26.20 13.37
C TRP A 526 1.26 26.47 14.30
N VAL A 527 1.33 26.00 15.56
CA VAL A 527 0.26 26.21 16.55
C VAL A 527 0.87 26.86 17.79
N SER A 528 0.45 28.10 18.06
CA SER A 528 0.97 28.93 19.17
C SER A 528 0.27 28.57 20.49
N ASP A 529 0.46 27.33 20.97
CA ASP A 529 -0.15 26.83 22.20
C ASP A 529 0.91 26.13 23.08
N THR A 530 0.52 25.79 24.30
CA THR A 530 1.40 25.08 25.24
C THR A 530 1.71 23.69 24.69
N PRO A 531 2.99 23.23 24.73
CA PRO A 531 3.33 21.88 24.34
C PRO A 531 2.55 20.83 25.14
N VAL A 532 2.08 19.78 24.45
CA VAL A 532 1.36 18.69 25.08
C VAL A 532 2.35 17.74 25.75
N ARG A 533 2.06 17.35 26.99
CA ARG A 533 2.84 16.42 27.80
C ARG A 533 2.11 15.11 27.99
N ALA A 534 2.83 13.99 27.93
CA ALA A 534 2.27 12.66 28.16
C ALA A 534 3.32 11.66 28.66
N ARG A 535 2.86 10.56 29.26
CA ARG A 535 3.71 9.41 29.59
C ARG A 535 3.68 8.33 28.52
N TRP A 536 2.82 8.48 27.50
CA TRP A 536 2.55 7.50 26.47
C TRP A 536 2.74 8.11 25.09
N LEU A 537 3.54 7.45 24.26
CA LEU A 537 3.72 7.82 22.86
C LEU A 537 3.67 6.56 21.99
N ILE A 538 2.77 6.53 21.01
CA ILE A 538 2.65 5.44 20.06
C ILE A 538 2.91 5.91 18.63
N GLU A 539 3.59 5.06 17.85
CA GLU A 539 3.84 5.28 16.43
C GLU A 539 2.74 4.58 15.61
N ALA A 540 1.77 5.33 15.13
CA ALA A 540 0.72 4.81 14.26
C ALA A 540 1.19 4.66 12.80
N MET A 541 2.27 3.91 12.61
CA MET A 541 2.94 3.64 11.34
C MET A 541 3.24 2.15 11.21
N SER A 542 3.29 1.64 9.97
CA SER A 542 3.77 0.28 9.70
C SER A 542 5.28 0.18 9.92
N PRO A 543 5.82 -1.01 10.24
CA PRO A 543 7.24 -1.28 10.24
C PRO A 543 7.87 -0.85 8.89
N ALA A 544 9.10 -0.38 8.94
CA ALA A 544 9.78 0.06 7.74
C ALA A 544 10.12 -1.14 6.86
N ASN A 545 9.63 -1.15 5.61
CA ASN A 545 10.09 -2.10 4.62
C ASN A 545 11.42 -1.63 4.03
N ASP A 546 12.50 -1.89 4.75
CA ASP A 546 13.86 -1.45 4.42
C ASP A 546 14.84 -2.58 4.69
N VAL A 547 15.36 -3.16 3.62
CA VAL A 547 16.25 -4.34 3.71
C VAL A 547 17.58 -4.08 4.41
N HIS A 548 18.03 -2.80 4.51
CA HIS A 548 19.25 -2.44 5.23
C HIS A 548 19.03 -2.28 6.73
N ARG A 549 17.80 -2.05 7.12
CA ARG A 549 17.42 -1.84 8.51
C ARG A 549 16.67 -3.03 9.09
N ASN A 550 16.41 -4.07 8.27
CA ASN A 550 15.70 -5.26 8.72
C ASN A 550 16.48 -5.98 9.83
N ILE A 551 15.72 -6.62 10.71
CA ILE A 551 16.27 -7.48 11.77
C ILE A 551 15.96 -8.97 11.52
N SER A 552 15.54 -9.31 10.29
CA SER A 552 15.27 -10.70 9.90
C SER A 552 16.57 -11.50 9.90
N PRO A 553 16.67 -12.58 10.67
CA PRO A 553 17.83 -13.46 10.65
C PRO A 553 18.12 -13.98 9.24
N LEU A 554 17.07 -14.37 8.50
CA LEU A 554 17.22 -14.89 7.13
C LEU A 554 17.96 -13.90 6.21
N LEU A 555 17.47 -12.65 6.12
CA LEU A 555 18.10 -11.67 5.23
C LEU A 555 19.48 -11.26 5.70
N SER A 556 19.70 -11.18 7.01
CA SER A 556 21.02 -10.87 7.59
C SER A 556 22.05 -11.96 7.25
N ASN A 557 21.71 -13.22 7.46
CA ASN A 557 22.59 -14.36 7.16
C ASN A 557 22.83 -14.50 5.64
N MET A 558 21.79 -14.35 4.81
CA MET A 558 21.95 -14.35 3.35
C MET A 558 22.85 -13.19 2.87
N HIS A 559 22.76 -12.02 3.50
CA HIS A 559 23.62 -10.88 3.19
C HIS A 559 25.08 -11.15 3.59
N GLU A 560 25.33 -11.68 4.77
CA GLU A 560 26.68 -12.07 5.25
C GLU A 560 27.31 -13.13 4.33
N ARG A 561 26.51 -14.05 3.79
CA ARG A 561 26.96 -15.03 2.80
C ARG A 561 27.14 -14.45 1.39
N GLY A 562 26.77 -13.20 1.17
CA GLY A 562 26.88 -12.52 -0.12
C GLY A 562 25.82 -12.92 -1.14
N LEU A 563 24.74 -13.61 -0.74
CA LEU A 563 23.64 -14.06 -1.61
C LEU A 563 22.66 -12.96 -1.95
N VAL A 564 22.48 -11.99 -1.07
CA VAL A 564 21.59 -10.84 -1.27
C VAL A 564 22.29 -9.54 -0.92
N ARG A 565 21.85 -8.46 -1.53
CA ARG A 565 22.23 -7.09 -1.17
C ARG A 565 21.05 -6.15 -1.42
N GLY A 566 21.07 -4.97 -0.83
CA GLY A 566 20.19 -3.89 -1.24
C GLY A 566 20.65 -3.25 -2.54
N LYS A 567 19.71 -2.82 -3.37
CA LYS A 567 20.05 -2.17 -4.64
C LYS A 567 20.69 -0.80 -4.37
N LEU A 568 21.89 -0.59 -4.95
CA LEU A 568 22.53 0.73 -4.98
C LEU A 568 21.94 1.57 -6.10
N MET A 569 21.59 2.81 -5.79
CA MET A 569 21.05 3.78 -6.74
C MET A 569 21.97 4.99 -6.85
N GLU A 570 22.27 5.39 -8.07
CA GLU A 570 23.09 6.56 -8.35
C GLU A 570 22.28 7.84 -8.12
N THR A 571 22.86 8.81 -7.38
CA THR A 571 22.27 10.13 -7.17
C THR A 571 23.03 11.18 -7.99
N ARG A 572 22.32 12.30 -8.33
CA ARG A 572 22.78 13.30 -9.32
C ARG A 572 24.13 13.99 -9.05
N ASP A 573 24.61 14.03 -7.84
CA ASP A 573 25.67 14.97 -7.43
C ASP A 573 27.06 14.35 -7.24
N GLY A 574 27.31 13.14 -7.79
CA GLY A 574 28.57 12.42 -7.50
C GLY A 574 28.72 12.09 -6.01
N ALA A 575 27.67 12.30 -5.22
CA ALA A 575 27.56 11.84 -3.85
C ALA A 575 27.58 10.31 -3.82
N SER A 576 27.95 9.74 -2.69
CA SER A 576 27.94 8.28 -2.51
C SER A 576 26.58 7.70 -2.90
N PRO A 577 26.55 6.55 -3.62
CA PRO A 577 25.32 5.89 -3.99
C PRO A 577 24.38 5.70 -2.77
N VAL A 578 23.10 5.98 -2.96
CA VAL A 578 22.09 5.76 -1.92
C VAL A 578 21.57 4.33 -2.08
N THR A 579 21.51 3.59 -0.98
CA THR A 579 20.94 2.26 -1.01
C THR A 579 19.41 2.35 -0.98
N SER A 580 18.75 1.64 -1.89
CA SER A 580 17.30 1.57 -1.92
C SER A 580 16.76 0.69 -0.79
N THR A 581 15.48 0.85 -0.46
CA THR A 581 14.81 0.07 0.59
C THR A 581 14.55 -1.40 0.20
N GLY A 582 14.70 -1.77 -1.08
CA GLY A 582 14.45 -3.11 -1.59
C GLY A 582 15.71 -3.89 -1.91
N LEU A 583 15.57 -5.20 -2.12
CA LEU A 583 16.64 -6.06 -2.60
C LEU A 583 17.08 -5.68 -4.02
N ASP A 584 18.36 -5.90 -4.31
CA ASP A 584 18.85 -5.87 -5.67
C ASP A 584 18.41 -7.15 -6.38
N VAL A 585 17.73 -7.00 -7.51
CA VAL A 585 17.17 -8.11 -8.27
C VAL A 585 17.41 -7.91 -9.76
N SER A 586 17.66 -9.02 -10.45
CA SER A 586 17.73 -9.09 -11.91
C SER A 586 16.45 -9.69 -12.44
N ALA A 587 15.75 -8.98 -13.32
CA ALA A 587 14.68 -9.54 -14.10
C ALA A 587 15.27 -10.40 -15.22
N SER A 588 14.76 -11.61 -15.42
CA SER A 588 15.27 -12.57 -16.42
C SER A 588 15.04 -12.17 -17.87
N ALA A 589 14.47 -11.02 -18.15
CA ALA A 589 14.29 -10.50 -19.50
C ALA A 589 14.27 -8.96 -19.51
N ARG A 590 15.44 -8.33 -19.32
CA ARG A 590 15.66 -7.08 -20.05
C ARG A 590 15.89 -7.47 -21.52
N ARG A 591 14.83 -7.61 -22.29
CA ARG A 591 14.95 -7.50 -23.75
C ARG A 591 15.21 -6.03 -24.06
N VAL A 592 16.48 -5.65 -24.03
CA VAL A 592 16.94 -4.62 -24.94
C VAL A 592 16.79 -5.25 -26.30
N ASP A 593 15.70 -4.95 -27.00
CA ASP A 593 15.59 -5.31 -28.40
C ASP A 593 16.49 -4.33 -29.17
N THR A 594 17.79 -4.62 -29.12
CA THR A 594 18.84 -3.86 -29.82
C THR A 594 18.62 -3.82 -31.32
N ALA A 595 17.74 -4.68 -31.87
CA ALA A 595 17.39 -4.70 -33.28
C ALA A 595 16.44 -3.57 -33.72
N LEU A 596 15.75 -2.90 -32.78
CA LEU A 596 14.78 -1.83 -33.08
C LEU A 596 15.12 -0.48 -32.45
N GLY A 597 16.26 -0.34 -31.77
CA GLY A 597 16.77 0.95 -31.30
C GLY A 597 15.95 1.68 -30.23
N GLY A 598 15.00 1.04 -29.57
CA GLY A 598 14.15 1.67 -28.57
C GLY A 598 13.82 0.76 -27.38
N LEU A 599 13.67 1.35 -26.20
CA LEU A 599 13.13 0.72 -25.01
C LEU A 599 11.63 0.54 -25.22
N LYS A 600 11.12 -0.68 -25.40
CA LYS A 600 9.68 -0.92 -25.41
C LYS A 600 9.20 -1.14 -23.98
N LEU A 601 8.20 -0.38 -23.57
CA LEU A 601 7.41 -0.71 -22.38
C LEU A 601 6.73 -2.06 -22.60
N GLY A 602 7.31 -3.12 -22.05
CA GLY A 602 6.66 -4.42 -22.01
C GLY A 602 5.61 -4.42 -20.91
N THR A 603 4.48 -4.98 -21.17
CA THR A 603 3.48 -5.32 -20.15
C THR A 603 3.83 -6.65 -19.47
N GLY A 604 5.08 -7.13 -19.65
CA GLY A 604 5.58 -8.41 -19.20
C GLY A 604 5.78 -8.49 -17.69
N ALA A 605 5.49 -9.63 -17.12
CA ALA A 605 5.92 -10.01 -15.78
C ALA A 605 7.37 -10.47 -15.79
N PHE A 606 8.03 -10.42 -14.64
CA PHE A 606 9.43 -10.78 -14.51
C PHE A 606 9.63 -11.81 -13.39
N ALA A 607 10.52 -12.77 -13.63
CA ALA A 607 11.05 -13.62 -12.58
C ALA A 607 12.24 -12.90 -11.91
N TYR A 608 11.98 -12.19 -10.83
CA TYR A 608 12.99 -11.40 -10.12
C TYR A 608 13.93 -12.32 -9.33
N ARG A 609 15.15 -12.48 -9.82
CA ARG A 609 16.22 -13.23 -9.14
C ARG A 609 17.07 -12.28 -8.30
N VAL A 610 17.47 -12.71 -7.11
CA VAL A 610 18.35 -11.92 -6.25
C VAL A 610 19.72 -11.71 -6.89
N VAL A 611 20.27 -10.52 -6.68
CA VAL A 611 21.65 -10.18 -7.02
C VAL A 611 22.44 -10.10 -5.73
N GLY A 612 23.46 -10.93 -5.65
CA GLY A 612 24.39 -10.98 -4.53
C GLY A 612 25.54 -10.00 -4.64
N GLN A 613 26.52 -10.17 -3.76
CA GLN A 613 27.78 -9.44 -3.87
C GLN A 613 28.48 -9.79 -5.21
N LYS A 614 29.30 -8.85 -5.72
CA LYS A 614 30.01 -8.98 -7.01
C LYS A 614 29.09 -9.14 -8.23
N ASP A 615 27.86 -8.60 -8.15
CA ASP A 615 26.87 -8.65 -9.23
C ASP A 615 26.46 -10.08 -9.67
N ALA A 616 26.65 -11.06 -8.80
CA ALA A 616 26.28 -12.44 -9.07
C ALA A 616 24.75 -12.61 -8.97
N VAL A 617 24.11 -13.01 -10.07
CA VAL A 617 22.69 -13.36 -10.09
C VAL A 617 22.52 -14.80 -9.64
N GLU A 618 21.77 -15.03 -8.55
CA GLU A 618 21.44 -16.38 -8.11
C GLU A 618 20.28 -16.96 -8.93
N PRO A 619 20.52 -18.00 -9.72
CA PRO A 619 19.54 -18.47 -10.70
C PRO A 619 18.26 -19.00 -10.06
N GLY A 620 18.32 -19.62 -8.89
CA GLY A 620 17.19 -20.28 -8.24
C GLY A 620 16.66 -19.56 -6.99
N ILE A 621 17.02 -18.29 -6.72
CA ILE A 621 16.46 -17.53 -5.61
C ILE A 621 15.63 -16.37 -6.18
N PHE A 622 14.34 -16.39 -5.92
CA PHE A 622 13.36 -15.45 -6.46
C PHE A 622 12.72 -14.59 -5.36
N VAL A 623 12.27 -13.39 -5.72
CA VAL A 623 11.64 -12.44 -4.79
C VAL A 623 10.24 -12.08 -5.27
N LEU A 624 9.29 -12.04 -4.36
CA LEU A 624 7.92 -11.53 -4.57
C LEU A 624 7.51 -10.58 -3.45
N GLY A 625 6.80 -9.52 -3.80
CA GLY A 625 6.18 -8.62 -2.82
C GLY A 625 7.08 -7.48 -2.35
N LEU A 626 7.05 -7.17 -1.06
CA LEU A 626 7.56 -5.90 -0.53
C LEU A 626 9.06 -5.68 -0.77
N GLN A 627 9.85 -6.72 -0.81
CA GLN A 627 11.29 -6.63 -1.04
C GLN A 627 11.66 -6.24 -2.48
N LEU A 628 10.69 -6.17 -3.40
CA LEU A 628 10.84 -5.62 -4.76
C LEU A 628 10.72 -4.09 -4.83
N SER A 629 10.61 -3.40 -3.71
CA SER A 629 10.45 -1.93 -3.67
C SER A 629 11.58 -1.12 -4.30
N SER A 630 12.70 -1.76 -4.65
CA SER A 630 13.81 -1.19 -5.42
C SER A 630 13.54 -1.09 -6.92
N VAL A 631 12.63 -1.92 -7.45
CA VAL A 631 12.37 -2.08 -8.89
C VAL A 631 10.88 -2.03 -9.24
N GLN A 632 10.02 -2.09 -8.24
CA GLN A 632 8.58 -1.95 -8.40
C GLN A 632 8.02 -0.90 -7.45
N TRP A 633 7.07 -0.12 -7.92
CA TRP A 633 6.30 0.79 -7.10
C TRP A 633 4.93 0.19 -6.75
N GLY A 634 4.44 0.46 -5.52
CA GLY A 634 3.14 -0.04 -5.09
C GLY A 634 3.09 -1.55 -4.82
N VAL A 635 4.20 -2.15 -4.40
CA VAL A 635 4.36 -3.61 -4.13
C VAL A 635 3.43 -4.15 -3.04
N SER A 636 2.88 -3.28 -2.17
CA SER A 636 1.91 -3.64 -1.12
C SER A 636 0.47 -3.75 -1.61
N ILE A 637 0.16 -3.29 -2.84
CA ILE A 637 -1.20 -3.27 -3.36
C ILE A 637 -1.63 -4.70 -3.74
N ALA A 638 -2.85 -5.09 -3.31
CA ALA A 638 -3.44 -6.37 -3.67
C ALA A 638 -3.70 -6.45 -5.19
N ALA A 639 -3.75 -7.67 -5.74
CA ALA A 639 -4.23 -7.88 -7.09
C ALA A 639 -5.74 -7.65 -7.17
N GLU A 640 -6.20 -7.16 -8.31
CA GLU A 640 -7.58 -6.75 -8.58
C GLU A 640 -8.26 -7.76 -9.51
N ALA A 641 -9.40 -8.31 -9.06
CA ALA A 641 -10.08 -9.40 -9.75
C ALA A 641 -10.60 -9.04 -11.15
N ASP A 642 -11.16 -7.83 -11.30
CA ASP A 642 -11.83 -7.39 -12.54
C ASP A 642 -11.01 -6.36 -13.33
N SER A 643 -9.72 -6.26 -13.05
CA SER A 643 -8.79 -5.38 -13.76
C SER A 643 -8.05 -6.15 -14.87
N PRO A 644 -7.71 -5.50 -15.99
CA PRO A 644 -6.84 -6.12 -16.99
C PRO A 644 -5.57 -6.66 -16.35
N ALA A 645 -5.16 -7.88 -16.73
CA ALA A 645 -4.05 -8.60 -16.08
C ALA A 645 -2.75 -7.80 -16.02
N HIS A 646 -2.45 -7.02 -17.08
CA HIS A 646 -1.26 -6.18 -17.16
C HIS A 646 -1.31 -4.94 -16.24
N LEU A 647 -2.48 -4.58 -15.72
CA LEU A 647 -2.68 -3.44 -14.83
C LEU A 647 -2.89 -3.85 -13.38
N GLY A 648 -3.96 -4.58 -13.09
CA GLY A 648 -4.37 -4.92 -11.72
C GLY A 648 -3.82 -6.24 -11.20
N ALA A 649 -3.38 -7.15 -12.09
CA ALA A 649 -2.94 -8.50 -11.73
C ALA A 649 -1.41 -8.70 -11.84
N ARG A 650 -0.60 -7.64 -11.94
CA ARG A 650 0.85 -7.76 -12.13
C ARG A 650 1.51 -8.68 -11.10
N THR A 651 1.13 -8.59 -9.85
CA THR A 651 1.71 -9.44 -8.80
C THR A 651 1.42 -10.91 -8.99
N LEU A 652 0.30 -11.26 -9.62
CA LEU A 652 -0.05 -12.63 -10.00
C LEU A 652 0.76 -13.07 -11.23
N ALA A 653 0.97 -12.16 -12.17
CA ALA A 653 1.82 -12.39 -13.33
C ALA A 653 3.30 -12.59 -12.94
N ASP A 654 3.81 -11.82 -11.95
CA ASP A 654 5.16 -12.03 -11.41
C ASP A 654 5.29 -13.41 -10.75
N ALA A 655 4.29 -13.85 -9.97
CA ALA A 655 4.26 -15.19 -9.39
C ALA A 655 4.23 -16.29 -10.46
N ASP A 656 3.50 -16.06 -11.55
CA ASP A 656 3.43 -16.96 -12.68
C ASP A 656 4.78 -17.09 -13.43
N GLN A 657 5.48 -15.97 -13.63
CA GLN A 657 6.82 -15.97 -14.24
C GLN A 657 7.86 -16.68 -13.36
N VAL A 658 7.77 -16.51 -12.04
CA VAL A 658 8.61 -17.26 -11.09
C VAL A 658 8.33 -18.75 -11.22
N ALA A 659 7.07 -19.18 -11.24
CA ALA A 659 6.69 -20.58 -11.43
C ALA A 659 7.18 -21.13 -12.79
N GLN A 660 7.05 -20.36 -13.85
CA GLN A 660 7.56 -20.72 -15.18
C GLN A 660 9.08 -20.88 -15.18
N ALA A 661 9.80 -19.95 -14.59
CA ALA A 661 11.26 -20.01 -14.51
C ALA A 661 11.75 -21.24 -13.73
N ILE A 662 11.12 -21.54 -12.59
CA ILE A 662 11.44 -22.71 -11.77
C ILE A 662 11.21 -24.04 -12.53
N LEU A 663 10.14 -24.14 -13.32
CA LEU A 663 9.78 -25.38 -14.03
C LEU A 663 10.50 -25.55 -15.37
N ALA A 664 11.08 -24.48 -15.93
CA ALA A 664 11.87 -24.54 -17.17
C ALA A 664 13.31 -25.01 -16.97
N GLU A 665 13.87 -24.82 -15.78
CA GLU A 665 15.21 -25.29 -15.39
C GLU A 665 15.17 -26.78 -15.00
#